data_8afe576f0b7e98438343d207169cde13
#
_entry.id   8afe576f0b7e98438343d207169cde13
#
_cell.length_a   1.000
_cell.length_b   1.000
_cell.length_c   1.000
_cell.angle_alpha   90.00
_cell.angle_beta   90.00
_cell.angle_gamma   90.00
#
_symmetry.space_group_name_H-M   'P 1'
#
loop_
_entity.id
_entity.type
_entity.pdbx_description
1 polymer ?
#
loop_
_entity_poly.entity_id
_entity_poly.type
_entity_poly.pdbx_seq_one_letter_code
_entity_poly.pdbx_strand_id
1 'polypeptide(L)'
;MINRELLDPQSIVIIGGSNNVHKPGGAIVRNILQGGYQGTLRIVNPKEDEVQGIKVFHDAKELPPTELAVLVIPAKLCPDTVELLARDKQTRAFIIISAGFGEETKEGGEMEQRILDTCATYGAALIGPNCIGLLNRNHHSVFTQPIPKLNPKGVDFVSGSGATAVFILESAVIKGLQFNSVWSIGNGKQIGIEDALQYMDEHYNPETDSPVKLLYIENISNPDKLLFHASSLIRKGCRIAAIKAGSSESGSRAASSHTGAIASSDSAVEALFRKAGIVRCHSREELTTVGCIFTLPPLTGKRFAIVTHAGGPGVMLTDALSKGGLEVPKLEGPAAEELKTKLFPGSSVANPIDILATGTAEQLGTVIDYCEHQLDDIDAIAVIYGTPGLTTLYKAYEVLHQKIMECKKPIFPILPSLHTAGPEVAEFLAKGHVNFSDEVTLATALSHIMSTPAPAPPEVQLYGIDIPRLNKIIMDIKENGYLPPDTVREILSCAGIPIVPEMVSSSKDELISFANRVSYPVVAKVVGPVHKSDVGGVTLNIRTPEHLALEFDRMMQIQDATGVMVQKMLRGTELFIGAKYEQRFGHVVLCGLGGIFVEVLKDVQSGLAPLSYGEAYSMIHSLRGYKIIKGTRGQKGLNEQKYAEIIVRLSTLLRFATEIKEMDINPLLADDKDVVAVDARILIEK
;
A
#
# COMPACT_ATOMS: atom_id res chain seq x y z
N MET A 1 -15.95 -9.85 16.67
CA MET A 1 -16.40 -10.55 15.45
C MET A 1 -17.50 -9.71 14.81
N ILE A 2 -17.43 -9.42 13.52
CA ILE A 2 -18.49 -8.67 12.81
C ILE A 2 -19.71 -9.58 12.69
N ASN A 3 -20.89 -9.07 13.05
CA ASN A 3 -22.14 -9.83 13.08
C ASN A 3 -23.25 -9.11 12.29
N ARG A 4 -24.40 -9.79 12.14
CA ARG A 4 -25.56 -9.25 11.44
C ARG A 4 -26.10 -7.99 12.14
N GLU A 5 -26.14 -8.00 13.44
CA GLU A 5 -26.68 -6.91 14.27
C GLU A 5 -25.92 -5.58 14.05
N LEU A 6 -24.65 -5.65 13.66
CA LEU A 6 -23.88 -4.46 13.28
C LEU A 6 -24.22 -3.97 11.87
N LEU A 7 -24.46 -4.88 10.91
CA LEU A 7 -24.57 -4.55 9.49
C LEU A 7 -26.00 -4.41 8.98
N ASP A 8 -26.93 -5.16 9.56
CA ASP A 8 -28.35 -5.20 9.18
C ASP A 8 -29.25 -5.33 10.44
N PRO A 9 -29.18 -4.35 11.35
CA PRO A 9 -29.96 -4.37 12.58
C PRO A 9 -31.45 -4.19 12.31
N GLN A 10 -32.30 -4.93 13.00
CA GLN A 10 -33.75 -4.75 12.98
C GLN A 10 -34.20 -3.65 13.98
N SER A 11 -33.32 -3.30 14.91
CA SER A 11 -33.55 -2.19 15.84
C SER A 11 -32.24 -1.48 16.20
N ILE A 12 -32.29 -0.14 16.18
CA ILE A 12 -31.19 0.75 16.55
C ILE A 12 -31.60 1.63 17.71
N VAL A 13 -30.74 1.82 18.70
CA VAL A 13 -30.89 2.85 19.71
C VAL A 13 -29.75 3.87 19.65
N ILE A 14 -30.08 5.14 19.70
CA ILE A 14 -29.11 6.24 19.84
C ILE A 14 -29.10 6.70 21.29
N ILE A 15 -28.02 6.41 22.00
CA ILE A 15 -27.81 6.88 23.36
C ILE A 15 -27.17 8.27 23.30
N GLY A 16 -27.94 9.31 23.66
CA GLY A 16 -27.55 10.71 23.51
C GLY A 16 -28.02 11.35 22.22
N GLY A 17 -29.10 10.84 21.60
CA GLY A 17 -29.76 11.49 20.46
C GLY A 17 -30.31 12.87 20.83
N SER A 18 -30.40 13.81 19.89
CA SER A 18 -30.72 15.21 20.11
C SER A 18 -31.49 15.84 18.97
N ASN A 19 -32.32 16.85 19.25
CA ASN A 19 -32.93 17.70 18.25
C ASN A 19 -31.92 18.61 17.54
N ASN A 20 -30.78 18.88 18.16
CA ASN A 20 -29.74 19.71 17.54
C ASN A 20 -28.92 18.90 16.51
N VAL A 21 -29.29 19.08 15.24
CA VAL A 21 -28.61 18.39 14.10
C VAL A 21 -27.17 18.82 13.86
N HIS A 22 -26.68 19.86 14.55
CA HIS A 22 -25.25 20.26 14.52
C HIS A 22 -24.41 19.57 15.61
N LYS A 23 -25.03 18.75 16.44
CA LYS A 23 -24.36 17.84 17.37
C LYS A 23 -24.34 16.41 16.81
N PRO A 24 -23.31 15.59 17.13
CA PRO A 24 -23.21 14.23 16.60
C PRO A 24 -24.48 13.39 16.80
N GLY A 25 -25.07 13.41 18.02
CA GLY A 25 -26.29 12.64 18.29
C GLY A 25 -27.49 13.06 17.46
N GLY A 26 -27.63 14.36 17.16
CA GLY A 26 -28.71 14.86 16.30
C GLY A 26 -28.45 14.59 14.82
N ALA A 27 -27.19 14.70 14.39
CA ALA A 27 -26.79 14.41 13.03
C ALA A 27 -27.01 12.91 12.69
N ILE A 28 -26.69 11.98 13.60
CA ILE A 28 -26.91 10.55 13.40
C ILE A 28 -28.41 10.24 13.27
N VAL A 29 -29.27 10.79 14.15
CA VAL A 29 -30.72 10.59 14.05
C VAL A 29 -31.24 11.07 12.70
N ARG A 30 -30.87 12.29 12.28
CA ARG A 30 -31.22 12.83 10.96
C ARG A 30 -30.76 11.91 9.83
N ASN A 31 -29.49 11.47 9.85
CA ASN A 31 -28.92 10.66 8.77
C ASN A 31 -29.60 9.27 8.67
N ILE A 32 -29.94 8.64 9.79
CA ILE A 32 -30.69 7.37 9.80
C ILE A 32 -32.09 7.57 9.23
N LEU A 33 -32.79 8.62 9.62
CA LEU A 33 -34.15 8.94 9.11
C LEU A 33 -34.10 9.25 7.61
N GLN A 34 -33.19 10.11 7.18
CA GLN A 34 -33.05 10.48 5.76
C GLN A 34 -32.53 9.29 4.91
N GLY A 35 -31.76 8.37 5.50
CA GLY A 35 -31.32 7.15 4.86
C GLY A 35 -32.42 6.10 4.66
N GLY A 36 -33.61 6.35 5.17
CA GLY A 36 -34.77 5.46 4.97
C GLY A 36 -34.67 4.13 5.72
N TYR A 37 -34.03 4.13 6.91
CA TYR A 37 -33.92 2.93 7.73
C TYR A 37 -35.30 2.27 7.98
N GLN A 38 -35.40 0.97 7.70
CA GLN A 38 -36.67 0.23 7.74
C GLN A 38 -36.96 -0.42 9.10
N GLY A 39 -35.97 -0.51 9.99
CA GLY A 39 -36.11 -1.10 11.31
C GLY A 39 -36.66 -0.11 12.34
N THR A 40 -36.66 -0.49 13.60
CA THR A 40 -37.14 0.34 14.71
C THR A 40 -36.01 1.24 15.23
N LEU A 41 -36.16 2.58 15.09
CA LEU A 41 -35.25 3.55 15.69
C LEU A 41 -35.76 4.00 17.06
N ARG A 42 -34.90 3.93 18.07
CA ARG A 42 -35.13 4.35 19.44
C ARG A 42 -34.10 5.39 19.87
N ILE A 43 -34.46 6.26 20.78
CA ILE A 43 -33.58 7.30 21.29
C ILE A 43 -33.63 7.32 22.81
N VAL A 44 -32.47 7.49 23.44
CA VAL A 44 -32.35 7.76 24.87
C VAL A 44 -31.76 9.15 25.06
N ASN A 45 -32.53 10.00 25.77
CA ASN A 45 -32.07 11.32 26.20
C ASN A 45 -32.79 11.72 27.50
N PRO A 46 -32.06 12.02 28.60
CA PRO A 46 -32.67 12.31 29.89
C PRO A 46 -33.39 13.67 29.97
N LYS A 47 -33.30 14.51 28.92
CA LYS A 47 -33.80 15.91 28.94
C LYS A 47 -34.89 16.19 27.95
N GLU A 48 -35.07 15.38 26.92
CA GLU A 48 -36.00 15.61 25.81
C GLU A 48 -37.08 14.53 25.81
N ASP A 49 -38.34 14.88 25.58
CA ASP A 49 -39.46 13.94 25.48
C ASP A 49 -39.60 13.39 24.05
N GLU A 50 -39.18 14.21 23.07
CA GLU A 50 -39.21 13.87 21.65
C GLU A 50 -37.96 14.40 20.95
N VAL A 51 -37.40 13.62 20.05
CA VAL A 51 -36.26 13.98 19.18
C VAL A 51 -36.61 13.68 17.73
N GLN A 52 -36.67 14.73 16.91
CA GLN A 52 -36.95 14.65 15.46
C GLN A 52 -38.17 13.77 15.13
N GLY A 53 -39.23 13.89 15.90
CA GLY A 53 -40.51 13.16 15.71
C GLY A 53 -40.54 11.76 16.36
N ILE A 54 -39.47 11.37 17.07
CA ILE A 54 -39.39 10.07 17.76
C ILE A 54 -39.53 10.28 19.28
N LYS A 55 -40.46 9.54 19.89
CA LYS A 55 -40.61 9.52 21.34
C LYS A 55 -39.35 8.93 22.00
N VAL A 56 -38.88 9.60 23.05
CA VAL A 56 -37.61 9.31 23.73
C VAL A 56 -37.83 8.45 24.99
N PHE A 57 -36.86 7.61 25.29
CA PHE A 57 -36.69 6.99 26.61
C PHE A 57 -35.77 7.88 27.46
N HIS A 58 -36.06 8.07 28.74
CA HIS A 58 -35.26 8.92 29.60
C HIS A 58 -34.08 8.15 30.23
N ASP A 59 -34.18 6.83 30.38
CA ASP A 59 -33.15 5.94 30.88
C ASP A 59 -33.02 4.71 29.96
N ALA A 60 -31.78 4.27 29.71
CA ALA A 60 -31.50 3.06 28.93
C ALA A 60 -32.14 1.79 29.57
N LYS A 61 -32.42 1.80 30.87
CA LYS A 61 -33.12 0.71 31.56
C LYS A 61 -34.57 0.52 31.08
N GLU A 62 -35.20 1.54 30.55
CA GLU A 62 -36.56 1.49 30.03
C GLU A 62 -36.67 0.88 28.63
N LEU A 63 -35.54 0.71 27.93
CA LEU A 63 -35.51 0.18 26.58
C LEU A 63 -36.02 -1.27 26.52
N PRO A 64 -36.76 -1.63 25.50
CA PRO A 64 -36.91 -3.04 25.12
C PRO A 64 -35.62 -3.59 24.51
N PRO A 65 -35.49 -4.90 24.28
CA PRO A 65 -34.38 -5.51 23.58
C PRO A 65 -34.08 -4.76 22.27
N THR A 66 -32.79 -4.48 22.00
CA THR A 66 -32.34 -3.67 20.86
C THR A 66 -31.02 -4.20 20.34
N GLU A 67 -30.91 -4.40 19.02
CA GLU A 67 -29.77 -5.11 18.39
C GLU A 67 -28.52 -4.25 18.33
N LEU A 68 -28.62 -3.02 17.83
CA LEU A 68 -27.50 -2.07 17.66
C LEU A 68 -27.67 -0.85 18.57
N ALA A 69 -26.63 -0.50 19.30
CA ALA A 69 -26.56 0.75 20.06
C ALA A 69 -25.46 1.67 19.53
N VAL A 70 -25.82 2.92 19.23
CA VAL A 70 -24.87 3.98 18.88
C VAL A 70 -24.74 4.93 20.07
N LEU A 71 -23.54 4.97 20.68
CA LEU A 71 -23.28 5.77 21.88
C LEU A 71 -22.66 7.11 21.53
N VAL A 72 -23.35 8.19 21.93
CA VAL A 72 -22.92 9.59 21.74
C VAL A 72 -22.97 10.30 23.10
N ILE A 73 -22.36 9.68 24.10
CA ILE A 73 -22.31 10.12 25.50
C ILE A 73 -20.86 10.21 25.96
N PRO A 74 -20.56 10.95 27.06
CA PRO A 74 -19.20 11.05 27.59
C PRO A 74 -18.57 9.67 27.83
N ALA A 75 -17.28 9.53 27.50
CA ALA A 75 -16.54 8.26 27.57
C ALA A 75 -16.72 7.49 28.90
N LYS A 76 -16.67 8.21 30.01
CA LYS A 76 -16.83 7.64 31.36
C LYS A 76 -18.16 6.93 31.61
N LEU A 77 -19.21 7.23 30.83
CA LEU A 77 -20.51 6.60 30.95
C LEU A 77 -20.67 5.38 30.02
N CYS A 78 -19.80 5.24 29.04
CA CYS A 78 -19.89 4.16 28.03
C CYS A 78 -19.75 2.75 28.63
N PRO A 79 -18.79 2.44 29.53
CA PRO A 79 -18.64 1.08 30.05
C PRO A 79 -19.91 0.54 30.72
N ASP A 80 -20.51 1.32 31.64
CA ASP A 80 -21.73 0.91 32.35
C ASP A 80 -22.93 0.80 31.40
N THR A 81 -23.02 1.70 30.40
CA THR A 81 -24.08 1.67 29.40
C THR A 81 -23.96 0.45 28.49
N VAL A 82 -22.76 0.12 28.01
CA VAL A 82 -22.50 -1.07 27.19
C VAL A 82 -22.84 -2.33 27.97
N GLU A 83 -22.40 -2.43 29.23
CA GLU A 83 -22.69 -3.59 30.09
C GLU A 83 -24.20 -3.76 30.32
N LEU A 84 -24.94 -2.68 30.65
CA LEU A 84 -26.38 -2.69 30.82
C LEU A 84 -27.08 -3.18 29.54
N LEU A 85 -26.73 -2.60 28.39
CA LEU A 85 -27.36 -2.92 27.12
C LEU A 85 -27.06 -4.35 26.66
N ALA A 86 -25.82 -4.81 26.79
CA ALA A 86 -25.42 -6.16 26.42
C ALA A 86 -26.10 -7.23 27.27
N ARG A 87 -26.15 -7.00 28.61
CA ARG A 87 -26.72 -7.93 29.58
C ARG A 87 -28.24 -7.92 29.58
N ASP A 88 -28.87 -6.75 29.70
CA ASP A 88 -30.30 -6.64 30.01
C ASP A 88 -31.17 -6.37 28.77
N LYS A 89 -30.57 -5.83 27.69
CA LYS A 89 -31.29 -5.45 26.45
C LYS A 89 -30.90 -6.29 25.24
N GLN A 90 -30.09 -7.31 25.42
CA GLN A 90 -29.65 -8.25 24.39
C GLN A 90 -28.94 -7.56 23.21
N THR A 91 -28.34 -6.38 23.44
CA THR A 91 -27.61 -5.67 22.41
C THR A 91 -26.34 -6.46 22.03
N ARG A 92 -26.14 -6.68 20.72
CA ARG A 92 -25.04 -7.46 20.17
C ARG A 92 -24.17 -6.68 19.21
N ALA A 93 -24.45 -5.40 19.01
CA ALA A 93 -23.60 -4.51 18.25
C ALA A 93 -23.54 -3.12 18.87
N PHE A 94 -22.34 -2.52 18.87
CA PHE A 94 -22.07 -1.20 19.40
C PHE A 94 -21.27 -0.37 18.43
N ILE A 95 -21.61 0.91 18.32
CA ILE A 95 -20.83 1.96 17.66
C ILE A 95 -20.60 3.05 18.70
N ILE A 96 -19.34 3.30 19.09
CA ILE A 96 -19.02 4.33 20.08
C ILE A 96 -18.34 5.51 19.37
N ILE A 97 -19.09 6.61 19.28
CA ILE A 97 -18.65 7.84 18.61
C ILE A 97 -17.65 8.63 19.47
N SER A 98 -17.86 8.62 20.77
CA SER A 98 -17.12 9.46 21.73
C SER A 98 -15.63 9.17 21.74
N ALA A 99 -14.83 10.22 21.90
CA ALA A 99 -13.41 10.18 22.23
C ALA A 99 -13.18 10.24 23.75
N GLY A 100 -11.94 10.16 24.21
CA GLY A 100 -11.56 10.21 25.62
C GLY A 100 -11.29 8.82 26.21
N PHE A 101 -10.78 7.92 25.39
CA PHE A 101 -10.40 6.56 25.76
C PHE A 101 -8.87 6.38 25.75
N GLY A 102 -8.38 5.24 25.31
CA GLY A 102 -6.96 4.90 25.33
C GLY A 102 -6.06 5.80 24.49
N GLU A 103 -6.61 6.58 23.56
CA GLU A 103 -5.90 7.59 22.80
C GLU A 103 -5.54 8.83 23.61
N GLU A 104 -6.26 9.11 24.71
CA GLU A 104 -6.02 10.29 25.54
C GLU A 104 -5.34 9.98 26.88
N THR A 105 -5.82 8.96 27.59
CA THR A 105 -5.34 8.67 28.94
C THR A 105 -5.24 7.17 29.22
N LYS A 106 -4.50 6.81 30.28
CA LYS A 106 -4.41 5.42 30.76
C LYS A 106 -5.75 4.94 31.30
N GLU A 107 -6.46 5.78 32.04
CA GLU A 107 -7.81 5.48 32.58
C GLU A 107 -8.78 5.26 31.42
N GLY A 108 -8.63 6.04 30.34
CA GLY A 108 -9.37 5.83 29.09
C GLY A 108 -9.14 4.44 28.50
N GLY A 109 -7.89 3.96 28.54
CA GLY A 109 -7.54 2.60 28.12
C GLY A 109 -8.16 1.51 29.01
N GLU A 110 -8.28 1.74 30.30
CA GLU A 110 -8.96 0.81 31.23
C GLU A 110 -10.48 0.76 30.97
N MET A 111 -11.11 1.90 30.66
CA MET A 111 -12.51 1.96 30.24
C MET A 111 -12.73 1.21 28.92
N GLU A 112 -11.84 1.40 27.95
CA GLU A 112 -11.85 0.71 26.66
C GLU A 112 -11.74 -0.80 26.83
N GLN A 113 -10.83 -1.28 27.69
CA GLN A 113 -10.66 -2.70 27.99
C GLN A 113 -11.93 -3.30 28.62
N ARG A 114 -12.55 -2.60 29.57
CA ARG A 114 -13.82 -3.04 30.18
C ARG A 114 -14.94 -3.22 29.15
N ILE A 115 -15.02 -2.31 28.17
CA ILE A 115 -15.98 -2.44 27.05
C ILE A 115 -15.66 -3.68 26.20
N LEU A 116 -14.39 -3.92 25.88
CA LEU A 116 -13.95 -5.09 25.11
C LEU A 116 -14.29 -6.39 25.83
N ASP A 117 -14.05 -6.47 27.15
CA ASP A 117 -14.36 -7.65 27.97
C ASP A 117 -15.87 -7.92 28.00
N THR A 118 -16.67 -6.86 28.08
CA THR A 118 -18.14 -6.96 27.97
C THR A 118 -18.56 -7.47 26.61
N CYS A 119 -18.01 -6.90 25.52
CA CYS A 119 -18.32 -7.35 24.15
C CYS A 119 -17.92 -8.80 23.94
N ALA A 120 -16.76 -9.23 24.47
CA ALA A 120 -16.32 -10.62 24.39
C ALA A 120 -17.26 -11.56 25.17
N THR A 121 -17.69 -11.17 26.38
CA THR A 121 -18.58 -11.96 27.22
C THR A 121 -19.95 -12.23 26.58
N TYR A 122 -20.50 -11.23 25.88
CA TYR A 122 -21.82 -11.30 25.28
C TYR A 122 -21.80 -11.55 23.76
N GLY A 123 -20.64 -11.77 23.15
CA GLY A 123 -20.48 -11.99 21.72
C GLY A 123 -20.87 -10.78 20.87
N ALA A 124 -20.67 -9.57 21.39
CA ALA A 124 -21.06 -8.33 20.73
C ALA A 124 -19.95 -7.78 19.83
N ALA A 125 -20.34 -7.19 18.70
CA ALA A 125 -19.47 -6.46 17.80
C ALA A 125 -19.29 -5.00 18.24
N LEU A 126 -18.07 -4.43 18.11
CA LEU A 126 -17.76 -3.05 18.48
C LEU A 126 -17.00 -2.33 17.37
N ILE A 127 -17.55 -1.23 16.89
CA ILE A 127 -16.84 -0.21 16.09
C ILE A 127 -16.54 1.00 16.98
N GLY A 128 -15.33 1.53 16.87
CA GLY A 128 -14.82 2.62 17.72
C GLY A 128 -14.07 2.08 18.95
N PRO A 129 -13.98 2.86 20.02
CA PRO A 129 -14.44 4.24 20.16
C PRO A 129 -13.72 5.25 19.23
N ASN A 130 -14.06 6.54 19.38
CA ASN A 130 -13.44 7.63 18.63
C ASN A 130 -13.58 7.49 17.10
N CYS A 131 -14.80 7.33 16.61
CA CYS A 131 -15.12 7.12 15.20
C CYS A 131 -16.26 8.04 14.71
N ILE A 132 -16.48 8.09 13.40
CA ILE A 132 -17.67 8.78 12.84
C ILE A 132 -18.86 7.84 12.64
N GLY A 133 -18.66 6.53 12.76
CA GLY A 133 -19.68 5.51 12.66
C GLY A 133 -19.59 4.61 11.43
N LEU A 134 -20.71 3.97 11.10
CA LEU A 134 -20.87 3.05 9.98
C LEU A 134 -21.99 3.51 9.05
N LEU A 135 -21.70 3.54 7.76
CA LEU A 135 -22.64 3.83 6.69
C LEU A 135 -22.71 2.63 5.73
N ASN A 136 -23.88 2.09 5.53
CA ASN A 136 -24.15 1.06 4.52
C ASN A 136 -25.59 1.17 4.00
N ARG A 137 -26.01 0.26 3.13
CA ARG A 137 -27.36 0.27 2.53
C ARG A 137 -28.49 0.08 3.55
N ASN A 138 -28.20 -0.54 4.70
CA ASN A 138 -29.22 -0.90 5.69
C ASN A 138 -29.42 0.21 6.72
N HIS A 139 -28.35 0.95 7.07
CA HIS A 139 -28.44 2.07 8.00
C HIS A 139 -27.32 3.11 7.81
N HIS A 140 -27.62 4.37 8.13
CA HIS A 140 -26.72 5.51 8.04
C HIS A 140 -26.28 5.97 9.45
N SER A 141 -25.68 5.08 10.24
CA SER A 141 -25.24 5.39 11.62
C SER A 141 -23.93 6.18 11.64
N VAL A 142 -23.91 7.33 10.98
CA VAL A 142 -22.77 8.27 10.90
C VAL A 142 -23.26 9.69 11.22
N PHE A 143 -22.39 10.52 11.84
CA PHE A 143 -22.73 11.91 12.11
C PHE A 143 -22.26 12.91 11.04
N THR A 144 -21.52 12.45 10.06
CA THR A 144 -20.84 13.29 9.06
C THR A 144 -21.73 13.67 7.87
N GLN A 145 -21.29 14.66 7.13
CA GLN A 145 -21.71 15.06 5.79
C GLN A 145 -20.46 15.23 4.92
N PRO A 146 -20.55 15.08 3.58
CA PRO A 146 -21.73 14.62 2.82
C PRO A 146 -22.02 13.12 3.03
N ILE A 147 -23.30 12.74 2.88
CA ILE A 147 -23.64 11.32 2.70
C ILE A 147 -23.46 10.99 1.22
N PRO A 148 -22.50 10.12 0.83
CA PRO A 148 -22.29 9.75 -0.56
C PRO A 148 -23.46 8.93 -1.10
N LYS A 149 -23.64 8.96 -2.43
CA LYS A 149 -24.61 8.08 -3.09
C LYS A 149 -24.18 6.62 -2.90
N LEU A 150 -25.09 5.80 -2.35
CA LEU A 150 -24.83 4.38 -2.15
C LEU A 150 -25.19 3.56 -3.38
N ASN A 151 -24.31 2.62 -3.71
CA ASN A 151 -24.45 1.66 -4.81
C ASN A 151 -23.80 0.33 -4.40
N PRO A 152 -24.47 -0.82 -4.56
CA PRO A 152 -23.88 -2.13 -4.23
C PRO A 152 -22.53 -2.41 -4.89
N LYS A 153 -22.32 -1.87 -6.09
CA LYS A 153 -21.04 -1.98 -6.85
C LYS A 153 -20.12 -0.77 -6.64
N GLY A 154 -20.51 0.18 -5.79
CA GLY A 154 -19.64 1.29 -5.34
C GLY A 154 -18.49 0.79 -4.48
N VAL A 155 -17.77 1.70 -3.89
CA VAL A 155 -16.55 1.41 -3.11
C VAL A 155 -16.89 1.02 -1.67
N ASP A 156 -16.23 0.01 -1.11
CA ASP A 156 -16.13 -0.15 0.34
C ASP A 156 -14.92 0.65 0.84
N PHE A 157 -15.18 1.59 1.72
CA PHE A 157 -14.14 2.43 2.31
C PHE A 157 -13.99 2.16 3.80
N VAL A 158 -12.79 1.79 4.24
CA VAL A 158 -12.45 1.51 5.64
C VAL A 158 -11.37 2.50 6.10
N SER A 159 -11.65 3.23 7.18
CA SER A 159 -10.77 4.27 7.69
C SER A 159 -10.51 4.15 9.19
N GLY A 160 -9.22 4.22 9.59
CA GLY A 160 -8.80 4.34 10.98
C GLY A 160 -9.04 5.75 11.56
N SER A 161 -9.21 6.78 10.69
CA SER A 161 -9.38 8.17 11.11
C SER A 161 -10.75 8.72 10.69
N GLY A 162 -11.51 9.22 11.65
CA GLY A 162 -12.82 9.83 11.38
C GLY A 162 -12.72 11.10 10.56
N ALA A 163 -11.87 12.05 10.96
CA ALA A 163 -11.71 13.32 10.25
C ALA A 163 -11.19 13.14 8.82
N THR A 164 -10.19 12.28 8.65
CA THR A 164 -9.64 11.99 7.31
C THR A 164 -10.66 11.29 6.43
N ALA A 165 -11.52 10.43 7.00
CA ALA A 165 -12.60 9.80 6.25
C ALA A 165 -13.55 10.83 5.64
N VAL A 166 -13.95 11.86 6.40
CA VAL A 166 -14.81 12.95 5.89
C VAL A 166 -14.15 13.65 4.70
N PHE A 167 -12.87 14.02 4.81
CA PHE A 167 -12.18 14.71 3.73
C PHE A 167 -11.96 13.83 2.48
N ILE A 168 -11.81 12.51 2.66
CA ILE A 168 -11.78 11.57 1.54
C ILE A 168 -13.15 11.48 0.87
N LEU A 169 -14.23 11.40 1.64
CA LEU A 169 -15.59 11.39 1.10
C LEU A 169 -15.89 12.66 0.30
N GLU A 170 -15.53 13.85 0.81
CA GLU A 170 -15.71 15.11 0.08
C GLU A 170 -14.96 15.09 -1.26
N SER A 171 -13.69 14.68 -1.25
CA SER A 171 -12.89 14.55 -2.49
C SER A 171 -13.47 13.51 -3.46
N ALA A 172 -14.06 12.43 -2.95
CA ALA A 172 -14.63 11.37 -3.76
C ALA A 172 -15.97 11.78 -4.40
N VAL A 173 -16.87 12.42 -3.65
CA VAL A 173 -18.21 12.79 -4.11
C VAL A 173 -18.16 13.76 -5.28
N ILE A 174 -17.25 14.73 -5.25
CA ILE A 174 -17.08 15.70 -6.36
C ILE A 174 -16.58 15.05 -7.66
N LYS A 175 -15.97 13.87 -7.57
CA LYS A 175 -15.54 13.06 -8.72
C LYS A 175 -16.60 12.07 -9.20
N GLY A 176 -17.76 12.01 -8.55
CA GLY A 176 -18.83 11.07 -8.86
C GLY A 176 -18.62 9.66 -8.29
N LEU A 177 -17.62 9.43 -7.43
CA LEU A 177 -17.35 8.12 -6.83
C LEU A 177 -18.51 7.73 -5.91
N GLN A 178 -19.09 6.54 -6.13
CA GLN A 178 -20.17 5.98 -5.34
C GLN A 178 -19.64 4.95 -4.35
N PHE A 179 -20.33 4.77 -3.23
CA PHE A 179 -19.92 3.88 -2.17
C PHE A 179 -20.92 2.74 -1.94
N ASN A 180 -20.45 1.55 -1.58
CA ASN A 180 -21.27 0.50 -1.02
C ASN A 180 -21.36 0.63 0.51
N SER A 181 -20.22 0.91 1.15
CA SER A 181 -20.15 1.10 2.60
C SER A 181 -18.99 2.02 2.99
N VAL A 182 -19.13 2.66 4.16
CA VAL A 182 -18.07 3.47 4.81
C VAL A 182 -17.95 3.03 6.26
N TRP A 183 -16.77 2.54 6.62
CA TRP A 183 -16.44 2.03 7.94
C TRP A 183 -15.43 2.96 8.59
N SER A 184 -15.83 3.69 9.61
CA SER A 184 -14.88 4.42 10.45
C SER A 184 -14.64 3.60 11.71
N ILE A 185 -13.48 2.94 11.77
CA ILE A 185 -13.18 2.00 12.86
C ILE A 185 -12.64 2.68 14.13
N GLY A 186 -12.26 3.97 14.06
CA GLY A 186 -11.71 4.71 15.20
C GLY A 186 -10.47 4.05 15.77
N ASN A 187 -10.40 3.86 17.09
CA ASN A 187 -9.28 3.20 17.77
C ASN A 187 -9.07 1.73 17.34
N GLY A 188 -10.07 1.10 16.72
CA GLY A 188 -9.97 -0.22 16.09
C GLY A 188 -9.52 -1.34 17.03
N LYS A 189 -9.93 -1.33 18.29
CA LYS A 189 -9.44 -2.30 19.29
C LYS A 189 -10.05 -3.70 19.15
N GLN A 190 -11.31 -3.80 18.72
CA GLN A 190 -11.94 -5.09 18.44
C GLN A 190 -12.04 -5.33 16.94
N ILE A 191 -12.55 -4.35 16.20
CA ILE A 191 -12.68 -4.42 14.74
C ILE A 191 -11.68 -3.43 14.15
N GLY A 192 -10.56 -3.96 13.65
CA GLY A 192 -9.56 -3.23 12.88
C GLY A 192 -9.85 -3.31 11.36
N ILE A 193 -8.94 -2.72 10.57
CA ILE A 193 -9.01 -2.79 9.10
C ILE A 193 -8.91 -4.24 8.62
N GLU A 194 -8.06 -5.03 9.28
CA GLU A 194 -7.85 -6.44 9.00
C GLU A 194 -9.13 -7.28 9.23
N ASP A 195 -9.90 -6.93 10.26
CA ASP A 195 -11.16 -7.61 10.59
C ASP A 195 -12.24 -7.26 9.58
N ALA A 196 -12.31 -6.00 9.14
CA ALA A 196 -13.21 -5.58 8.09
C ALA A 196 -12.90 -6.29 6.76
N LEU A 197 -11.62 -6.38 6.37
CA LEU A 197 -11.20 -7.13 5.18
C LEU A 197 -11.46 -8.62 5.30
N GLN A 198 -11.23 -9.22 6.47
CA GLN A 198 -11.58 -10.62 6.72
C GLN A 198 -13.06 -10.86 6.48
N TYR A 199 -13.92 -10.05 7.07
CA TYR A 199 -15.36 -10.17 6.89
C TYR A 199 -15.76 -10.06 5.41
N MET A 200 -15.22 -9.05 4.71
CA MET A 200 -15.47 -8.85 3.29
C MET A 200 -14.99 -10.03 2.44
N ASP A 201 -13.83 -10.63 2.78
CA ASP A 201 -13.26 -11.77 2.04
C ASP A 201 -14.05 -13.06 2.25
N GLU A 202 -14.42 -13.36 3.49
CA GLU A 202 -15.16 -14.57 3.86
C GLU A 202 -16.59 -14.61 3.29
N HIS A 203 -17.20 -13.41 3.09
CA HIS A 203 -18.59 -13.27 2.60
C HIS A 203 -18.67 -12.74 1.17
N TYR A 204 -17.53 -12.59 0.46
CA TYR A 204 -17.50 -11.97 -0.86
C TYR A 204 -18.30 -12.75 -1.91
N ASN A 205 -19.27 -12.06 -2.50
CA ASN A 205 -20.00 -12.53 -3.68
C ASN A 205 -19.75 -11.58 -4.87
N PRO A 206 -19.05 -12.03 -5.93
CA PRO A 206 -18.70 -11.17 -7.05
C PRO A 206 -19.91 -10.61 -7.82
N GLU A 207 -21.09 -11.23 -7.70
CA GLU A 207 -22.30 -10.77 -8.38
C GLU A 207 -22.96 -9.59 -7.66
N THR A 208 -22.92 -9.57 -6.32
CA THR A 208 -23.66 -8.59 -5.50
C THR A 208 -22.78 -7.54 -4.84
N ASP A 209 -21.54 -7.89 -4.51
CA ASP A 209 -20.70 -7.05 -3.66
C ASP A 209 -19.80 -6.11 -4.45
N SER A 210 -19.27 -5.14 -3.76
CA SER A 210 -18.31 -4.18 -4.31
C SER A 210 -16.99 -4.88 -4.70
N PRO A 211 -16.48 -4.66 -5.91
CA PRO A 211 -15.16 -5.14 -6.29
C PRO A 211 -14.02 -4.19 -5.87
N VAL A 212 -14.32 -3.05 -5.25
CA VAL A 212 -13.32 -2.00 -4.94
C VAL A 212 -13.26 -1.75 -3.45
N LYS A 213 -12.06 -1.82 -2.86
CA LYS A 213 -11.81 -1.50 -1.46
C LYS A 213 -10.80 -0.36 -1.37
N LEU A 214 -11.13 0.70 -0.66
CA LEU A 214 -10.23 1.80 -0.33
C LEU A 214 -9.94 1.80 1.17
N LEU A 215 -8.69 1.98 1.54
CA LEU A 215 -8.24 1.90 2.93
C LEU A 215 -7.47 3.16 3.34
N TYR A 216 -7.78 3.68 4.52
CA TYR A 216 -6.94 4.66 5.19
C TYR A 216 -6.44 4.07 6.50
N ILE A 217 -5.15 3.76 6.57
CA ILE A 217 -4.52 2.95 7.60
C ILE A 217 -3.60 3.80 8.47
N GLU A 218 -3.87 3.88 9.76
CA GLU A 218 -2.98 4.51 10.75
C GLU A 218 -2.07 3.47 11.42
N ASN A 219 -2.61 2.30 11.74
CA ASN A 219 -1.88 1.19 12.32
C ASN A 219 -2.32 -0.15 11.71
N ILE A 220 -1.38 -1.10 11.65
CA ILE A 220 -1.63 -2.49 11.27
C ILE A 220 -1.33 -3.34 12.50
N SER A 221 -2.37 -3.93 13.09
CA SER A 221 -2.24 -4.73 14.30
C SER A 221 -1.87 -6.18 14.00
N ASN A 222 -2.39 -6.71 12.89
CA ASN A 222 -2.12 -8.07 12.41
C ASN A 222 -1.76 -8.07 10.93
N PRO A 223 -0.47 -7.90 10.58
CA PRO A 223 0.00 -7.89 9.18
C PRO A 223 -0.31 -9.17 8.41
N ASP A 224 -0.20 -10.34 9.03
CA ASP A 224 -0.48 -11.63 8.38
C ASP A 224 -1.94 -11.75 7.97
N LYS A 225 -2.85 -11.29 8.83
CA LYS A 225 -4.29 -11.26 8.55
C LYS A 225 -4.61 -10.29 7.41
N LEU A 226 -4.02 -9.09 7.44
CA LEU A 226 -4.17 -8.12 6.36
C LEU A 226 -3.66 -8.69 5.04
N LEU A 227 -2.46 -9.27 5.02
CA LEU A 227 -1.85 -9.89 3.85
C LEU A 227 -2.74 -10.99 3.28
N PHE A 228 -3.21 -11.90 4.13
CA PHE A 228 -4.01 -13.06 3.73
C PHE A 228 -5.32 -12.61 3.05
N HIS A 229 -6.12 -11.80 3.74
CA HIS A 229 -7.46 -11.43 3.27
C HIS A 229 -7.42 -10.42 2.11
N ALA A 230 -6.48 -9.47 2.10
CA ALA A 230 -6.31 -8.57 0.96
C ALA A 230 -5.88 -9.33 -0.30
N SER A 231 -4.89 -10.23 -0.18
CA SER A 231 -4.45 -11.06 -1.31
C SER A 231 -5.57 -11.99 -1.82
N SER A 232 -6.36 -12.56 -0.91
CA SER A 232 -7.51 -13.41 -1.26
C SER A 232 -8.56 -12.62 -2.04
N LEU A 233 -8.97 -11.45 -1.55
CA LEU A 233 -9.91 -10.56 -2.25
C LEU A 233 -9.42 -10.18 -3.65
N ILE A 234 -8.12 -9.82 -3.78
CA ILE A 234 -7.56 -9.43 -5.08
C ILE A 234 -7.57 -10.62 -6.05
N ARG A 235 -7.27 -11.84 -5.58
CA ARG A 235 -7.37 -13.07 -6.41
C ARG A 235 -8.81 -13.39 -6.82
N LYS A 236 -9.81 -12.99 -6.00
CA LYS A 236 -11.23 -13.08 -6.33
C LYS A 236 -11.70 -11.98 -7.30
N GLY A 237 -10.81 -11.10 -7.76
CA GLY A 237 -11.09 -10.03 -8.71
C GLY A 237 -11.34 -8.66 -8.09
N CYS A 238 -11.20 -8.50 -6.78
CA CYS A 238 -11.25 -7.19 -6.14
C CYS A 238 -10.01 -6.36 -6.46
N ARG A 239 -10.14 -5.04 -6.31
CA ARG A 239 -9.06 -4.06 -6.44
C ARG A 239 -8.96 -3.28 -5.14
N ILE A 240 -7.77 -3.20 -4.56
CA ILE A 240 -7.54 -2.60 -3.25
C ILE A 240 -6.49 -1.50 -3.37
N ALA A 241 -6.81 -0.31 -2.86
CA ALA A 241 -5.85 0.78 -2.72
C ALA A 241 -5.83 1.31 -1.28
N ALA A 242 -4.68 1.74 -0.82
CA ALA A 242 -4.49 2.16 0.55
C ALA A 242 -3.56 3.36 0.71
N ILE A 243 -3.90 4.24 1.65
CA ILE A 243 -2.97 5.20 2.25
C ILE A 243 -2.50 4.64 3.59
N LYS A 244 -1.20 4.68 3.85
CA LYS A 244 -0.63 4.49 5.19
C LYS A 244 -0.18 5.84 5.74
N ALA A 245 -0.79 6.28 6.83
CA ALA A 245 -0.37 7.47 7.55
C ALA A 245 0.97 7.26 8.26
N GLY A 246 1.78 8.32 8.39
CA GLY A 246 3.05 8.24 9.11
C GLY A 246 4.16 7.50 8.35
N SER A 247 4.36 7.83 7.07
CA SER A 247 5.37 7.21 6.20
C SER A 247 6.79 7.74 6.40
N SER A 248 6.96 8.90 7.02
CA SER A 248 8.26 9.46 7.40
C SER A 248 8.49 9.35 8.90
N GLU A 249 9.74 9.48 9.35
CA GLU A 249 10.07 9.49 10.79
C GLU A 249 9.27 10.55 11.55
N SER A 250 9.17 11.76 11.01
CA SER A 250 8.38 12.83 11.61
C SER A 250 6.87 12.52 11.56
N GLY A 251 6.38 11.98 10.44
CA GLY A 251 5.01 11.55 10.29
C GLY A 251 4.66 10.38 11.23
N SER A 252 5.59 9.44 11.43
CA SER A 252 5.45 8.32 12.36
C SER A 252 5.33 8.81 13.81
N ARG A 253 6.17 9.78 14.23
CA ARG A 253 6.03 10.41 15.55
C ARG A 253 4.69 11.11 15.73
N ALA A 254 4.23 11.85 14.70
CA ALA A 254 2.93 12.51 14.72
C ALA A 254 1.77 11.52 14.83
N ALA A 255 1.78 10.44 14.04
CA ALA A 255 0.77 9.39 14.06
C ALA A 255 0.74 8.67 15.41
N SER A 256 1.89 8.31 15.98
CA SER A 256 2.00 7.66 17.29
C SER A 256 1.49 8.55 18.42
N SER A 257 1.76 9.85 18.36
CA SER A 257 1.24 10.82 19.34
C SER A 257 -0.27 11.00 19.25
N HIS A 258 -0.85 10.83 18.06
CA HIS A 258 -2.30 10.96 17.85
C HIS A 258 -3.08 9.70 18.24
N THR A 259 -2.53 8.51 17.99
CA THR A 259 -3.25 7.24 18.16
C THR A 259 -2.86 6.48 19.44
N GLY A 260 -1.80 6.93 20.12
CA GLY A 260 -1.23 6.20 21.28
C GLY A 260 -0.60 4.84 20.92
N ALA A 261 -0.51 4.51 19.63
CA ALA A 261 0.07 3.25 19.15
C ALA A 261 1.44 3.49 18.47
N ILE A 262 2.35 2.53 18.61
CA ILE A 262 3.63 2.57 17.88
C ILE A 262 3.36 2.39 16.39
N ALA A 263 3.75 3.37 15.57
CA ALA A 263 3.59 3.30 14.12
C ALA A 263 4.47 2.19 13.52
N SER A 264 3.91 1.47 12.55
CA SER A 264 4.63 0.44 11.80
C SER A 264 5.71 1.08 10.90
N SER A 265 6.84 0.39 10.71
CA SER A 265 7.90 0.80 9.78
C SER A 265 7.35 0.94 8.36
N ASP A 266 7.70 2.03 7.67
CA ASP A 266 7.19 2.32 6.33
C ASP A 266 7.67 1.29 5.29
N SER A 267 8.90 0.82 5.41
CA SER A 267 9.45 -0.23 4.55
C SER A 267 8.73 -1.57 4.71
N ALA A 268 8.31 -1.91 5.93
CA ALA A 268 7.54 -3.12 6.19
C ALA A 268 6.13 -3.01 5.60
N VAL A 269 5.50 -1.85 5.71
CA VAL A 269 4.18 -1.61 5.10
C VAL A 269 4.25 -1.63 3.57
N GLU A 270 5.27 -1.01 2.98
CA GLU A 270 5.52 -1.07 1.54
C GLU A 270 5.69 -2.52 1.06
N ALA A 271 6.52 -3.30 1.76
CA ALA A 271 6.73 -4.71 1.45
C ALA A 271 5.44 -5.54 1.57
N LEU A 272 4.62 -5.26 2.60
CA LEU A 272 3.32 -5.90 2.79
C LEU A 272 2.36 -5.57 1.64
N PHE A 273 2.23 -4.29 1.28
CA PHE A 273 1.32 -3.86 0.21
C PHE A 273 1.72 -4.46 -1.14
N ARG A 274 2.99 -4.43 -1.48
CA ARG A 274 3.51 -5.07 -2.69
C ARG A 274 3.22 -6.57 -2.72
N LYS A 275 3.47 -7.27 -1.59
CA LYS A 275 3.20 -8.71 -1.46
C LYS A 275 1.71 -9.03 -1.57
N ALA A 276 0.85 -8.18 -1.04
CA ALA A 276 -0.60 -8.34 -1.10
C ALA A 276 -1.22 -7.92 -2.45
N GLY A 277 -0.52 -7.12 -3.26
CA GLY A 277 -1.06 -6.52 -4.49
C GLY A 277 -1.93 -5.27 -4.22
N ILE A 278 -1.72 -4.59 -3.09
CA ILE A 278 -2.43 -3.35 -2.73
C ILE A 278 -1.74 -2.17 -3.40
N VAL A 279 -2.50 -1.35 -4.13
CA VAL A 279 -1.99 -0.09 -4.70
C VAL A 279 -1.76 0.92 -3.58
N ARG A 280 -0.51 1.33 -3.39
CA ARG A 280 -0.17 2.34 -2.39
C ARG A 280 -0.40 3.74 -2.92
N CYS A 281 -1.17 4.53 -2.17
CA CYS A 281 -1.45 5.94 -2.43
C CYS A 281 -0.79 6.84 -1.38
N HIS A 282 -0.36 8.04 -1.78
CA HIS A 282 0.34 8.99 -0.92
C HIS A 282 -0.48 10.23 -0.58
N SER A 283 -1.66 10.39 -1.18
CA SER A 283 -2.57 11.50 -0.90
C SER A 283 -4.03 11.08 -1.02
N ARG A 284 -4.92 11.87 -0.41
CA ARG A 284 -6.38 11.68 -0.52
C ARG A 284 -6.83 11.81 -1.98
N GLU A 285 -6.25 12.75 -2.70
CA GLU A 285 -6.53 12.99 -4.11
C GLU A 285 -6.18 11.76 -4.96
N GLU A 286 -5.01 11.18 -4.72
CA GLU A 286 -4.58 9.96 -5.39
C GLU A 286 -5.48 8.77 -5.05
N LEU A 287 -5.80 8.55 -3.75
CA LEU A 287 -6.66 7.44 -3.33
C LEU A 287 -8.04 7.50 -4.02
N THR A 288 -8.65 8.68 -4.05
CA THR A 288 -9.97 8.87 -4.69
C THR A 288 -9.89 8.75 -6.20
N THR A 289 -8.79 9.19 -6.83
CA THR A 289 -8.54 9.02 -8.27
C THR A 289 -8.34 7.53 -8.62
N VAL A 290 -7.53 6.79 -7.84
CA VAL A 290 -7.41 5.32 -7.98
C VAL A 290 -8.76 4.63 -7.78
N GLY A 291 -9.54 5.07 -6.79
CA GLY A 291 -10.90 4.58 -6.58
C GLY A 291 -11.79 4.77 -7.80
N CYS A 292 -11.75 5.94 -8.43
CA CYS A 292 -12.48 6.20 -9.68
C CYS A 292 -12.00 5.29 -10.82
N ILE A 293 -10.69 5.12 -11.01
CA ILE A 293 -10.12 4.20 -12.02
C ILE A 293 -10.62 2.77 -11.79
N PHE A 294 -10.67 2.35 -10.53
CA PHE A 294 -11.10 1.00 -10.16
C PHE A 294 -12.59 0.74 -10.41
N THR A 295 -13.42 1.75 -10.56
CA THR A 295 -14.83 1.59 -10.93
C THR A 295 -15.04 1.45 -12.44
N LEU A 296 -14.03 1.74 -13.25
CA LEU A 296 -14.04 1.57 -14.71
C LEU A 296 -13.65 0.13 -15.11
N PRO A 297 -13.91 -0.28 -16.37
CA PRO A 297 -13.40 -1.54 -16.90
C PRO A 297 -11.90 -1.71 -16.65
N PRO A 298 -11.41 -2.94 -16.40
CA PRO A 298 -9.99 -3.18 -16.13
C PRO A 298 -9.11 -2.73 -17.30
N LEU A 299 -8.00 -2.07 -16.99
CA LEU A 299 -6.96 -1.76 -17.96
C LEU A 299 -6.19 -3.05 -18.30
N THR A 300 -6.22 -3.46 -19.58
CA THR A 300 -5.63 -4.72 -20.04
C THR A 300 -4.26 -4.54 -20.69
N GLY A 301 -3.84 -3.29 -20.94
CA GLY A 301 -2.56 -2.95 -21.57
C GLY A 301 -2.08 -1.56 -21.18
N LYS A 302 -1.07 -1.06 -21.87
CA LYS A 302 -0.37 0.19 -21.55
C LYS A 302 -0.54 1.30 -22.59
N ARG A 303 -1.24 1.03 -23.69
CA ARG A 303 -1.31 1.89 -24.87
C ARG A 303 -2.56 2.75 -24.84
N PHE A 304 -2.38 4.06 -24.73
CA PHE A 304 -3.46 5.05 -24.61
C PHE A 304 -3.67 5.82 -25.91
N ALA A 305 -4.92 5.96 -26.33
CA ALA A 305 -5.33 7.05 -27.20
C ALA A 305 -5.76 8.25 -26.35
N ILE A 306 -5.27 9.42 -26.69
CA ILE A 306 -5.67 10.69 -26.05
C ILE A 306 -6.53 11.43 -27.06
N VAL A 307 -7.80 11.69 -26.72
CA VAL A 307 -8.74 12.47 -27.51
C VAL A 307 -8.93 13.82 -26.85
N THR A 308 -8.66 14.89 -27.55
CA THR A 308 -8.75 16.24 -26.98
C THR A 308 -9.24 17.24 -28.00
N HIS A 309 -9.82 18.36 -27.53
CA HIS A 309 -10.10 19.56 -28.30
C HIS A 309 -9.16 20.70 -27.91
N ALA A 310 -8.17 20.43 -27.05
CA ALA A 310 -7.20 21.39 -26.53
C ALA A 310 -5.81 20.74 -26.46
N GLY A 311 -4.88 21.19 -27.29
CA GLY A 311 -3.56 20.57 -27.45
C GLY A 311 -2.71 20.55 -26.17
N GLY A 312 -2.70 21.63 -25.37
CA GLY A 312 -1.87 21.75 -24.17
C GLY A 312 -2.08 20.63 -23.15
N PRO A 313 -3.29 20.39 -22.62
CA PRO A 313 -3.57 19.26 -21.74
C PRO A 313 -3.24 17.90 -22.33
N GLY A 314 -3.45 17.71 -23.66
CA GLY A 314 -3.05 16.47 -24.35
C GLY A 314 -1.54 16.21 -24.27
N VAL A 315 -0.71 17.25 -24.41
CA VAL A 315 0.75 17.15 -24.26
C VAL A 315 1.11 16.81 -22.80
N MET A 316 0.50 17.48 -21.81
CA MET A 316 0.76 17.23 -20.39
C MET A 316 0.42 15.77 -20.01
N LEU A 317 -0.71 15.26 -20.50
CA LEU A 317 -1.10 13.86 -20.29
C LEU A 317 -0.10 12.90 -20.94
N THR A 318 0.32 13.16 -22.19
CA THR A 318 1.30 12.35 -22.91
C THR A 318 2.61 12.24 -22.12
N ASP A 319 3.12 13.38 -21.65
CA ASP A 319 4.35 13.43 -20.85
C ASP A 319 4.23 12.64 -19.55
N ALA A 320 3.10 12.80 -18.85
CA ALA A 320 2.87 12.15 -17.58
C ALA A 320 2.71 10.63 -17.74
N LEU A 321 1.95 10.17 -18.73
CA LEU A 321 1.80 8.75 -19.07
C LEU A 321 3.15 8.11 -19.41
N SER A 322 3.91 8.76 -20.29
CA SER A 322 5.22 8.25 -20.74
C SER A 322 6.23 8.18 -19.61
N LYS A 323 6.29 9.18 -18.73
CA LYS A 323 7.12 9.16 -17.50
C LYS A 323 6.70 8.05 -16.54
N GLY A 324 5.40 7.73 -16.49
CA GLY A 324 4.82 6.66 -15.70
C GLY A 324 4.98 5.26 -16.29
N GLY A 325 5.65 5.10 -17.44
CA GLY A 325 5.86 3.80 -18.09
C GLY A 325 4.65 3.29 -18.89
N LEU A 326 3.71 4.20 -19.20
CA LEU A 326 2.58 3.97 -20.10
C LEU A 326 2.93 4.49 -21.50
N GLU A 327 2.20 4.04 -22.52
CA GLU A 327 2.54 4.30 -23.90
C GLU A 327 1.45 5.14 -24.57
N VAL A 328 1.87 6.11 -25.37
CA VAL A 328 1.00 6.90 -26.26
C VAL A 328 1.52 6.67 -27.69
N PRO A 329 1.09 5.55 -28.33
CA PRO A 329 1.61 5.17 -29.64
C PRO A 329 1.22 6.16 -30.71
N LYS A 330 2.11 6.38 -31.66
CA LYS A 330 1.79 7.15 -32.88
C LYS A 330 0.78 6.38 -33.72
N LEU A 331 -0.31 7.03 -34.10
CA LEU A 331 -1.36 6.42 -34.90
C LEU A 331 -1.08 6.71 -36.40
N GLU A 332 -0.92 5.66 -37.16
CA GLU A 332 -0.60 5.70 -38.62
C GLU A 332 -1.40 4.63 -39.36
N GLY A 333 -1.40 4.71 -40.67
CA GLY A 333 -2.03 3.72 -41.53
C GLY A 333 -3.44 4.09 -42.00
N PRO A 334 -4.11 3.17 -42.74
CA PRO A 334 -5.38 3.47 -43.41
C PRO A 334 -6.49 3.98 -42.52
N ALA A 335 -6.64 3.41 -41.29
CA ALA A 335 -7.66 3.82 -40.34
C ALA A 335 -7.44 5.27 -39.85
N ALA A 336 -6.20 5.65 -39.56
CA ALA A 336 -5.87 7.01 -39.17
C ALA A 336 -6.09 8.01 -40.30
N GLU A 337 -5.71 7.66 -41.53
CA GLU A 337 -5.95 8.50 -42.70
C GLU A 337 -7.45 8.64 -43.04
N GLU A 338 -8.22 7.57 -42.87
CA GLU A 338 -9.69 7.64 -43.02
C GLU A 338 -10.31 8.53 -41.94
N LEU A 339 -9.93 8.34 -40.65
CA LEU A 339 -10.41 9.18 -39.58
C LEU A 339 -10.16 10.66 -39.84
N LYS A 340 -8.98 11.01 -40.34
CA LYS A 340 -8.61 12.38 -40.69
C LYS A 340 -9.60 13.04 -41.65
N THR A 341 -10.15 12.29 -42.61
CA THR A 341 -11.14 12.81 -43.57
C THR A 341 -12.49 13.16 -42.93
N LYS A 342 -12.79 12.63 -41.73
CA LYS A 342 -14.03 12.85 -41.00
C LYS A 342 -13.93 14.00 -40.01
N LEU A 343 -12.73 14.55 -39.80
CA LEU A 343 -12.47 15.67 -38.92
C LEU A 343 -12.31 16.99 -39.70
N PHE A 344 -12.38 18.10 -38.96
CA PHE A 344 -12.15 19.40 -39.61
C PHE A 344 -10.70 19.57 -40.07
N PRO A 345 -10.48 20.33 -41.17
CA PRO A 345 -9.14 20.68 -41.60
C PRO A 345 -8.33 21.32 -40.47
N GLY A 346 -7.11 20.83 -40.22
CA GLY A 346 -6.26 21.27 -39.13
C GLY A 346 -6.29 20.34 -37.92
N SER A 347 -7.23 19.40 -37.82
CA SER A 347 -7.25 18.35 -36.80
C SER A 347 -6.04 17.43 -36.95
N SER A 348 -5.56 16.88 -35.83
CA SER A 348 -4.49 15.89 -35.74
C SER A 348 -5.02 14.52 -35.37
N VAL A 349 -4.57 13.48 -36.05
CA VAL A 349 -4.86 12.06 -35.70
C VAL A 349 -3.61 11.31 -35.21
N ALA A 350 -2.50 12.03 -34.97
CA ALA A 350 -1.22 11.39 -34.69
C ALA A 350 -1.10 10.83 -33.25
N ASN A 351 -2.05 11.09 -32.37
CA ASN A 351 -2.05 10.83 -30.92
C ASN A 351 -1.04 11.74 -30.15
N PRO A 352 -1.55 12.73 -29.41
CA PRO A 352 -2.99 13.02 -29.15
C PRO A 352 -3.81 13.32 -30.42
N ILE A 353 -5.04 12.78 -30.44
CA ILE A 353 -6.02 13.08 -31.49
C ILE A 353 -6.67 14.41 -31.12
N ASP A 354 -6.30 15.48 -31.80
CA ASP A 354 -6.80 16.84 -31.54
C ASP A 354 -7.91 17.17 -32.55
N ILE A 355 -9.16 17.25 -32.09
CA ILE A 355 -10.32 17.58 -32.91
C ILE A 355 -10.58 19.11 -33.01
N LEU A 356 -9.65 19.92 -32.49
CA LEU A 356 -9.72 21.37 -32.35
C LEU A 356 -10.85 21.88 -31.41
N ALA A 357 -10.73 23.14 -31.00
CA ALA A 357 -11.74 23.79 -30.15
C ALA A 357 -13.13 23.92 -30.83
N THR A 358 -13.19 23.77 -32.16
CA THR A 358 -14.41 23.77 -32.95
C THR A 358 -14.96 22.38 -33.22
N GLY A 359 -14.29 21.33 -32.71
CA GLY A 359 -14.72 19.94 -32.84
C GLY A 359 -16.12 19.71 -32.28
N THR A 360 -16.92 18.91 -32.98
CA THR A 360 -18.31 18.65 -32.60
C THR A 360 -18.45 17.40 -31.73
N ALA A 361 -19.59 17.26 -31.09
CA ALA A 361 -19.92 16.06 -30.33
C ALA A 361 -19.93 14.81 -31.22
N GLU A 362 -20.39 14.93 -32.46
CA GLU A 362 -20.40 13.84 -33.42
C GLU A 362 -18.98 13.41 -33.81
N GLN A 363 -18.07 14.37 -33.97
CA GLN A 363 -16.65 14.07 -34.22
C GLN A 363 -15.98 13.40 -33.01
N LEU A 364 -16.30 13.83 -31.80
CA LEU A 364 -15.86 13.15 -30.57
C LEU A 364 -16.30 11.67 -30.58
N GLY A 365 -17.57 11.40 -30.87
CA GLY A 365 -18.08 10.03 -30.94
C GLY A 365 -17.39 9.21 -32.02
N THR A 366 -17.18 9.80 -33.21
CA THR A 366 -16.48 9.17 -34.35
C THR A 366 -15.06 8.77 -33.95
N VAL A 367 -14.31 9.66 -33.27
CA VAL A 367 -12.92 9.36 -32.84
C VAL A 367 -12.90 8.22 -31.83
N ILE A 368 -13.82 8.21 -30.86
CA ILE A 368 -13.92 7.13 -29.88
C ILE A 368 -14.23 5.80 -30.58
N ASP A 369 -15.14 5.77 -31.56
CA ASP A 369 -15.46 4.56 -32.33
C ASP A 369 -14.24 4.02 -33.09
N TYR A 370 -13.42 4.90 -33.67
CA TYR A 370 -12.18 4.47 -34.31
C TYR A 370 -11.19 3.90 -33.29
N CYS A 371 -11.03 4.52 -32.14
CA CYS A 371 -10.17 4.01 -31.07
C CYS A 371 -10.66 2.65 -30.53
N GLU A 372 -11.98 2.42 -30.48
CA GLU A 372 -12.56 1.14 -30.04
C GLU A 372 -12.38 0.04 -31.10
N HIS A 373 -12.67 0.32 -32.39
CA HIS A 373 -12.91 -0.72 -33.38
C HIS A 373 -11.88 -0.80 -34.52
N GLN A 374 -11.11 0.25 -34.77
CA GLN A 374 -10.26 0.35 -35.94
C GLN A 374 -8.77 0.53 -35.62
N LEU A 375 -8.45 0.92 -34.39
CA LEU A 375 -7.10 1.15 -33.92
C LEU A 375 -6.72 0.04 -32.91
N ASP A 376 -6.17 -1.06 -33.43
CA ASP A 376 -5.86 -2.26 -32.65
C ASP A 376 -4.73 -2.05 -31.63
N ASP A 377 -3.91 -1.01 -31.82
CA ASP A 377 -2.79 -0.68 -30.95
C ASP A 377 -3.18 0.16 -29.74
N ILE A 378 -4.48 0.25 -29.41
CA ILE A 378 -4.99 1.03 -28.28
C ILE A 378 -5.67 0.10 -27.27
N ASP A 379 -5.30 0.25 -26.00
CA ASP A 379 -5.86 -0.51 -24.90
C ASP A 379 -6.84 0.32 -24.06
N ALA A 380 -6.72 1.66 -24.10
CA ALA A 380 -7.53 2.59 -23.32
C ALA A 380 -7.66 3.96 -24.00
N ILE A 381 -8.71 4.70 -23.66
CA ILE A 381 -9.02 6.00 -24.25
C ILE A 381 -9.11 7.05 -23.16
N ALA A 382 -8.31 8.10 -23.21
CA ALA A 382 -8.43 9.27 -22.35
C ALA A 382 -9.08 10.41 -23.13
N VAL A 383 -10.19 10.95 -22.62
CA VAL A 383 -10.95 12.02 -23.30
C VAL A 383 -10.85 13.29 -22.48
N ILE A 384 -10.15 14.29 -23.01
CA ILE A 384 -10.04 15.62 -22.40
C ILE A 384 -11.02 16.55 -23.10
N TYR A 385 -12.09 16.95 -22.40
CA TYR A 385 -13.11 17.79 -23.01
C TYR A 385 -13.66 18.83 -22.03
N GLY A 386 -13.42 20.10 -22.31
CA GLY A 386 -13.86 21.23 -21.50
C GLY A 386 -14.43 22.38 -22.36
N THR A 387 -14.56 23.57 -21.81
CA THR A 387 -15.04 24.75 -22.50
C THR A 387 -14.38 26.02 -21.96
N PRO A 388 -14.11 27.02 -22.82
CA PRO A 388 -13.76 28.35 -22.37
C PRO A 388 -15.01 29.17 -21.93
N GLY A 389 -16.20 28.55 -21.83
CA GLY A 389 -17.46 29.21 -21.47
C GLY A 389 -18.25 29.82 -22.64
N LEU A 390 -17.87 29.54 -23.90
CA LEU A 390 -18.52 30.05 -25.09
C LEU A 390 -19.67 29.16 -25.61
N THR A 391 -19.61 27.86 -25.25
CA THR A 391 -20.58 26.83 -25.72
C THR A 391 -20.95 25.92 -24.55
N THR A 392 -22.15 25.34 -24.61
CA THR A 392 -22.61 24.32 -23.67
C THR A 392 -22.04 22.95 -24.05
N LEU A 393 -21.81 22.09 -23.09
CA LEU A 393 -21.20 20.78 -23.30
C LEU A 393 -22.17 19.59 -23.18
N TYR A 394 -23.47 19.85 -22.96
CA TYR A 394 -24.48 18.78 -22.80
C TYR A 394 -24.43 17.72 -23.89
N LYS A 395 -24.35 18.14 -25.18
CA LYS A 395 -24.27 17.21 -26.32
C LYS A 395 -23.00 16.36 -26.30
N ALA A 396 -21.85 16.97 -26.03
CA ALA A 396 -20.58 16.25 -25.99
C ALA A 396 -20.54 15.25 -24.83
N TYR A 397 -21.04 15.65 -23.66
CA TYR A 397 -21.09 14.76 -22.50
C TYR A 397 -22.16 13.67 -22.63
N GLU A 398 -23.24 13.91 -23.40
CA GLU A 398 -24.20 12.87 -23.75
C GLU A 398 -23.58 11.82 -24.68
N VAL A 399 -22.84 12.25 -25.72
CA VAL A 399 -22.10 11.33 -26.59
C VAL A 399 -21.06 10.55 -25.79
N LEU A 400 -20.31 11.22 -24.90
CA LEU A 400 -19.32 10.56 -24.04
C LEU A 400 -20.00 9.52 -23.12
N HIS A 401 -21.16 9.83 -22.54
CA HIS A 401 -21.99 8.88 -21.79
C HIS A 401 -22.31 7.64 -22.60
N GLN A 402 -22.85 7.82 -23.83
CA GLN A 402 -23.20 6.72 -24.71
C GLN A 402 -21.98 5.85 -25.03
N LYS A 403 -20.85 6.48 -25.38
CA LYS A 403 -19.60 5.75 -25.71
C LYS A 403 -19.03 4.97 -24.53
N ILE A 404 -19.08 5.51 -23.30
CA ILE A 404 -18.67 4.77 -22.10
C ILE A 404 -19.54 3.52 -21.90
N MET A 405 -20.84 3.59 -22.23
CA MET A 405 -21.76 2.45 -22.10
C MET A 405 -21.58 1.40 -23.21
N GLU A 406 -21.12 1.80 -24.40
CA GLU A 406 -20.99 0.95 -25.58
C GLU A 406 -19.60 0.29 -25.71
N CYS A 407 -18.53 1.02 -25.35
CA CYS A 407 -17.15 0.58 -25.53
C CYS A 407 -16.72 -0.46 -24.48
N LYS A 408 -15.87 -1.39 -24.90
CA LYS A 408 -15.20 -2.36 -24.03
C LYS A 408 -13.90 -1.84 -23.45
N LYS A 409 -13.17 -1.04 -24.22
CA LYS A 409 -11.96 -0.36 -23.76
C LYS A 409 -12.34 0.67 -22.70
N PRO A 410 -11.60 0.77 -21.59
CA PRO A 410 -11.88 1.79 -20.58
C PRO A 410 -11.71 3.19 -21.15
N ILE A 411 -12.69 4.05 -20.89
CA ILE A 411 -12.66 5.47 -21.25
C ILE A 411 -12.49 6.28 -19.96
N PHE A 412 -11.47 7.13 -19.93
CA PHE A 412 -11.14 8.01 -18.81
C PHE A 412 -11.60 9.44 -19.12
N PRO A 413 -12.76 9.90 -18.63
CA PRO A 413 -13.25 11.25 -18.87
C PRO A 413 -12.48 12.26 -18.03
N ILE A 414 -11.79 13.19 -18.69
CA ILE A 414 -11.08 14.31 -18.07
C ILE A 414 -11.85 15.58 -18.41
N LEU A 415 -12.69 16.04 -17.48
CA LEU A 415 -13.60 17.16 -17.63
C LEU A 415 -13.18 18.30 -16.71
N PRO A 416 -12.21 19.17 -17.14
CA PRO A 416 -11.58 20.13 -16.25
C PRO A 416 -12.43 21.38 -15.97
N SER A 417 -13.48 21.63 -16.76
CA SER A 417 -14.29 22.85 -16.69
C SER A 417 -15.34 22.84 -15.56
N LEU A 418 -14.90 22.55 -14.33
CA LEU A 418 -15.81 22.39 -13.17
C LEU A 418 -16.57 23.68 -12.79
N HIS A 419 -16.03 24.84 -13.12
CA HIS A 419 -16.69 26.13 -12.84
C HIS A 419 -17.60 26.56 -13.98
N THR A 420 -17.08 26.53 -15.22
CA THR A 420 -17.80 27.03 -16.40
C THR A 420 -18.84 26.07 -16.96
N ALA A 421 -18.68 24.75 -16.72
CA ALA A 421 -19.60 23.71 -17.13
C ALA A 421 -20.03 22.83 -15.93
N GLY A 422 -20.13 23.43 -14.73
CA GLY A 422 -20.49 22.71 -13.51
C GLY A 422 -21.81 21.94 -13.61
N PRO A 423 -22.90 22.52 -14.13
CA PRO A 423 -24.17 21.81 -14.31
C PRO A 423 -24.06 20.60 -15.25
N GLU A 424 -23.34 20.74 -16.36
CA GLU A 424 -23.11 19.66 -17.34
C GLU A 424 -22.31 18.52 -16.73
N VAL A 425 -21.24 18.85 -15.99
CA VAL A 425 -20.46 17.84 -15.24
C VAL A 425 -21.32 17.16 -14.20
N ALA A 426 -22.12 17.91 -13.43
CA ALA A 426 -23.02 17.35 -12.41
C ALA A 426 -24.05 16.38 -13.03
N GLU A 427 -24.63 16.72 -14.21
CA GLU A 427 -25.53 15.82 -14.94
C GLU A 427 -24.80 14.54 -15.40
N PHE A 428 -23.58 14.68 -15.91
CA PHE A 428 -22.76 13.52 -16.30
C PHE A 428 -22.46 12.60 -15.12
N LEU A 429 -22.08 13.14 -13.97
CA LEU A 429 -21.86 12.37 -12.73
C LEU A 429 -23.15 11.73 -12.20
N ALA A 430 -24.28 12.39 -12.34
CA ALA A 430 -25.60 11.86 -11.92
C ALA A 430 -25.98 10.59 -12.68
N LYS A 431 -25.49 10.41 -13.92
CA LYS A 431 -25.65 9.19 -14.74
C LYS A 431 -24.79 8.01 -14.23
N GLY A 432 -24.00 8.20 -13.19
CA GLY A 432 -23.17 7.16 -12.55
C GLY A 432 -21.73 7.11 -13.05
N HIS A 433 -21.27 8.11 -13.77
CA HIS A 433 -19.89 8.23 -14.23
C HIS A 433 -18.99 8.89 -13.19
N VAL A 434 -17.68 8.73 -13.40
CA VAL A 434 -16.65 9.44 -12.66
C VAL A 434 -15.98 10.49 -13.55
N ASN A 435 -15.36 11.50 -12.94
CA ASN A 435 -14.60 12.53 -13.61
C ASN A 435 -13.19 12.65 -13.04
N PHE A 436 -12.22 12.78 -13.93
CA PHE A 436 -10.84 13.14 -13.60
C PHE A 436 -10.63 14.63 -13.94
N SER A 437 -10.48 15.47 -12.93
CA SER A 437 -10.36 16.91 -13.13
C SER A 437 -8.97 17.38 -13.58
N ASP A 438 -7.97 16.50 -13.47
CA ASP A 438 -6.57 16.78 -13.80
C ASP A 438 -5.92 15.57 -14.47
N GLU A 439 -5.34 15.78 -15.62
CA GLU A 439 -4.75 14.73 -16.47
C GLU A 439 -3.46 14.16 -15.89
N VAL A 440 -2.67 14.96 -15.20
CA VAL A 440 -1.39 14.53 -14.60
C VAL A 440 -1.65 13.65 -13.39
N THR A 441 -2.63 14.01 -12.57
CA THR A 441 -3.09 13.21 -11.42
C THR A 441 -3.61 11.85 -11.87
N LEU A 442 -4.39 11.81 -12.96
CA LEU A 442 -4.84 10.55 -13.57
C LEU A 442 -3.67 9.68 -14.01
N ALA A 443 -2.71 10.25 -14.76
CA ALA A 443 -1.54 9.52 -15.25
C ALA A 443 -0.68 8.96 -14.10
N THR A 444 -0.51 9.73 -13.03
CA THR A 444 0.23 9.30 -11.84
C THR A 444 -0.46 8.10 -11.17
N ALA A 445 -1.79 8.18 -10.99
CA ALA A 445 -2.58 7.09 -10.42
C ALA A 445 -2.52 5.82 -11.28
N LEU A 446 -2.63 5.95 -12.60
CA LEU A 446 -2.48 4.84 -13.56
C LEU A 446 -1.09 4.20 -13.47
N SER A 447 -0.04 5.01 -13.36
CA SER A 447 1.34 4.53 -13.19
C SER A 447 1.50 3.68 -11.92
N HIS A 448 0.95 4.13 -10.78
CA HIS A 448 1.00 3.38 -9.53
C HIS A 448 0.21 2.07 -9.61
N ILE A 449 -0.96 2.07 -10.25
CA ILE A 449 -1.72 0.85 -10.51
C ILE A 449 -0.90 -0.15 -11.35
N MET A 450 -0.31 0.32 -12.45
CA MET A 450 0.44 -0.54 -13.38
C MET A 450 1.77 -1.03 -12.83
N SER A 451 2.36 -0.33 -11.86
CA SER A 451 3.60 -0.74 -11.18
C SER A 451 3.36 -1.63 -9.96
N THR A 452 2.12 -1.75 -9.49
CA THR A 452 1.77 -2.63 -8.38
C THR A 452 1.76 -4.09 -8.86
N PRO A 453 2.56 -4.98 -8.26
CA PRO A 453 2.58 -6.39 -8.67
C PRO A 453 1.28 -7.10 -8.30
N ALA A 454 0.97 -8.19 -8.99
CA ALA A 454 -0.07 -9.11 -8.56
C ALA A 454 0.27 -9.70 -7.17
N PRO A 455 -0.74 -10.14 -6.39
CA PRO A 455 -0.50 -10.78 -5.10
C PRO A 455 0.48 -11.95 -5.21
N ALA A 456 1.42 -12.04 -4.29
CA ALA A 456 2.36 -13.15 -4.21
C ALA A 456 1.63 -14.51 -4.15
N PRO A 457 2.21 -15.60 -4.64
CA PRO A 457 1.61 -16.93 -4.52
C PRO A 457 1.24 -17.25 -3.07
N PRO A 458 0.13 -17.97 -2.81
CA PRO A 458 -0.25 -18.34 -1.45
C PRO A 458 0.81 -19.20 -0.75
N GLU A 459 1.47 -20.04 -1.52
CA GLU A 459 2.58 -20.88 -1.07
C GLU A 459 3.85 -20.44 -1.79
N VAL A 460 4.86 -20.07 -1.00
CA VAL A 460 6.19 -19.74 -1.50
C VAL A 460 7.04 -21.01 -1.46
N GLN A 461 7.60 -21.39 -2.61
CA GLN A 461 8.56 -22.48 -2.68
C GLN A 461 9.83 -22.07 -1.92
N LEU A 462 10.07 -22.72 -0.79
CA LEU A 462 11.25 -22.48 0.01
C LEU A 462 12.46 -23.23 -0.61
N TYR A 463 13.61 -22.56 -0.59
CA TYR A 463 14.86 -23.19 -1.01
C TYR A 463 15.34 -24.21 0.02
N GLY A 464 16.08 -25.22 -0.46
CA GLY A 464 16.76 -26.14 0.42
C GLY A 464 17.81 -25.41 1.26
N ILE A 465 17.54 -25.29 2.55
CA ILE A 465 18.45 -24.75 3.56
C ILE A 465 18.91 -25.92 4.44
N ASP A 466 20.17 -25.93 4.84
CA ASP A 466 20.64 -26.88 5.86
C ASP A 466 20.16 -26.47 7.24
N ILE A 467 18.85 -26.71 7.48
CA ILE A 467 18.17 -26.32 8.73
C ILE A 467 18.80 -26.97 9.96
N PRO A 468 19.15 -28.27 9.97
CA PRO A 468 19.79 -28.86 11.15
C PRO A 468 21.11 -28.18 11.53
N ARG A 469 21.94 -27.87 10.54
CA ARG A 469 23.20 -27.15 10.77
C ARG A 469 22.95 -25.71 11.20
N LEU A 470 22.03 -25.01 10.58
CA LEU A 470 21.64 -23.64 10.95
C LEU A 470 21.18 -23.57 12.41
N ASN A 471 20.27 -24.46 12.81
CA ASN A 471 19.76 -24.51 14.18
C ASN A 471 20.88 -24.79 15.19
N LYS A 472 21.79 -25.69 14.85
CA LYS A 472 22.96 -25.98 15.71
C LYS A 472 23.83 -24.73 15.89
N ILE A 473 24.16 -24.03 14.82
CA ILE A 473 24.96 -22.78 14.89
C ILE A 473 24.26 -21.75 15.77
N ILE A 474 22.98 -21.53 15.57
CA ILE A 474 22.20 -20.56 16.35
C ILE A 474 22.15 -20.96 17.84
N MET A 475 21.95 -22.26 18.16
CA MET A 475 21.96 -22.76 19.54
C MET A 475 23.29 -22.55 20.24
N ASP A 476 24.39 -22.73 19.52
CA ASP A 476 25.77 -22.62 20.07
C ASP A 476 26.17 -21.16 20.35
N ILE A 477 25.50 -20.16 19.79
CA ILE A 477 25.69 -18.72 20.06
C ILE A 477 25.19 -18.43 21.48
N LYS A 478 26.07 -17.91 22.35
CA LYS A 478 25.77 -17.65 23.78
C LYS A 478 25.45 -16.19 24.07
N GLU A 479 25.94 -15.27 23.26
CA GLU A 479 25.85 -13.83 23.48
C GLU A 479 25.11 -13.16 22.33
N ASN A 480 24.26 -12.19 22.66
CA ASN A 480 23.61 -11.32 21.68
C ASN A 480 24.63 -10.33 21.11
N GLY A 481 24.45 -9.92 19.85
CA GLY A 481 25.31 -8.96 19.20
C GLY A 481 25.72 -9.37 17.79
N TYR A 482 26.72 -8.67 17.23
CA TYR A 482 27.25 -8.99 15.92
C TYR A 482 28.09 -10.27 15.97
N LEU A 483 27.84 -11.17 15.03
CA LEU A 483 28.52 -12.47 14.95
C LEU A 483 29.94 -12.34 14.38
N PRO A 484 30.86 -13.23 14.82
CA PRO A 484 32.18 -13.36 14.23
C PRO A 484 32.09 -13.73 12.73
N PRO A 485 33.07 -13.31 11.89
CA PRO A 485 33.05 -13.57 10.44
C PRO A 485 32.94 -15.06 10.08
N ASP A 486 33.56 -15.96 10.81
CA ASP A 486 33.48 -17.40 10.56
C ASP A 486 32.04 -17.92 10.76
N THR A 487 31.38 -17.49 11.83
CA THR A 487 29.98 -17.85 12.12
C THR A 487 29.05 -17.29 11.04
N VAL A 488 29.24 -16.04 10.60
CA VAL A 488 28.49 -15.43 9.49
C VAL A 488 28.63 -16.28 8.23
N ARG A 489 29.84 -16.67 7.89
CA ARG A 489 30.13 -17.54 6.72
C ARG A 489 29.42 -18.89 6.81
N GLU A 490 29.42 -19.51 7.98
CA GLU A 490 28.73 -20.79 8.19
C GLU A 490 27.23 -20.65 8.00
N ILE A 491 26.60 -19.57 8.53
CA ILE A 491 25.18 -19.29 8.36
C ILE A 491 24.84 -19.08 6.88
N LEU A 492 25.60 -18.26 6.15
CA LEU A 492 25.39 -18.04 4.72
C LEU A 492 25.59 -19.32 3.90
N SER A 493 26.56 -20.16 4.29
CA SER A 493 26.79 -21.48 3.68
C SER A 493 25.60 -22.42 3.85
N CYS A 494 24.89 -22.39 5.01
CA CYS A 494 23.64 -23.14 5.20
C CYS A 494 22.57 -22.77 4.20
N ALA A 495 22.55 -21.53 3.74
CA ALA A 495 21.62 -21.05 2.71
C ALA A 495 22.15 -21.27 1.28
N GLY A 496 23.38 -21.75 1.10
CA GLY A 496 24.03 -21.88 -0.21
C GLY A 496 24.27 -20.52 -0.88
N ILE A 497 24.47 -19.45 -0.10
CA ILE A 497 24.85 -18.13 -0.60
C ILE A 497 26.37 -18.14 -0.89
N PRO A 498 26.81 -17.86 -2.13
CA PRO A 498 28.21 -17.87 -2.48
C PRO A 498 28.98 -16.75 -1.75
N ILE A 499 30.10 -17.11 -1.14
CA ILE A 499 30.97 -16.18 -0.42
C ILE A 499 32.36 -16.26 -1.03
N VAL A 500 33.06 -15.11 -1.11
CA VAL A 500 34.43 -15.06 -1.56
C VAL A 500 35.32 -15.95 -0.64
N PRO A 501 36.24 -16.77 -1.19
CA PRO A 501 37.19 -17.48 -0.39
C PRO A 501 38.01 -16.51 0.47
N GLU A 502 38.02 -16.76 1.78
CA GLU A 502 38.71 -15.92 2.76
C GLU A 502 39.37 -16.76 3.86
N MET A 503 40.35 -16.17 4.52
CA MET A 503 40.99 -16.73 5.70
C MET A 503 41.30 -15.61 6.68
N VAL A 504 40.95 -15.83 7.95
CA VAL A 504 41.35 -14.97 9.07
C VAL A 504 42.45 -15.67 9.85
N SER A 505 43.57 -14.99 10.08
CA SER A 505 44.64 -15.52 10.91
C SER A 505 45.46 -14.39 11.56
N SER A 506 46.07 -14.71 12.70
CA SER A 506 47.15 -13.93 13.32
C SER A 506 48.54 -14.39 12.86
N SER A 507 48.62 -15.39 11.98
CA SER A 507 49.85 -15.92 11.39
C SER A 507 50.05 -15.42 9.96
N LYS A 508 51.13 -14.70 9.74
CA LYS A 508 51.52 -14.16 8.42
C LYS A 508 51.70 -15.28 7.40
N ASP A 509 52.37 -16.38 7.80
CA ASP A 509 52.70 -17.51 6.90
C ASP A 509 51.45 -18.27 6.43
N GLU A 510 50.45 -18.44 7.32
CA GLU A 510 49.17 -19.02 6.96
C GLU A 510 48.42 -18.18 5.91
N LEU A 511 48.43 -16.86 6.08
CA LEU A 511 47.75 -15.93 5.14
C LEU A 511 48.47 -15.90 3.78
N ILE A 512 49.82 -15.94 3.76
CA ILE A 512 50.56 -16.02 2.51
C ILE A 512 50.29 -17.37 1.80
N SER A 513 50.28 -18.46 2.56
CA SER A 513 49.93 -19.79 2.03
C SER A 513 48.49 -19.82 1.45
N PHE A 514 47.56 -19.19 2.13
CA PHE A 514 46.18 -19.04 1.63
C PHE A 514 46.14 -18.19 0.36
N ALA A 515 46.80 -17.01 0.34
CA ALA A 515 46.82 -16.12 -0.82
C ALA A 515 47.42 -16.82 -2.06
N ASN A 516 48.44 -17.64 -1.89
CA ASN A 516 49.02 -18.46 -2.97
C ASN A 516 48.02 -19.47 -3.53
N ARG A 517 47.17 -20.07 -2.68
CA ARG A 517 46.09 -21.02 -3.12
C ARG A 517 45.00 -20.35 -3.90
N VAL A 518 44.53 -19.18 -3.45
CA VAL A 518 43.42 -18.47 -4.10
C VAL A 518 43.85 -17.60 -5.28
N SER A 519 45.18 -17.45 -5.47
CA SER A 519 45.86 -16.63 -6.48
C SER A 519 45.66 -15.11 -6.26
N TYR A 520 46.78 -14.39 -6.43
CA TYR A 520 46.77 -12.94 -6.43
C TYR A 520 46.05 -12.34 -7.65
N PRO A 521 45.49 -11.11 -7.56
CA PRO A 521 45.54 -10.21 -6.41
C PRO A 521 44.60 -10.61 -5.29
N VAL A 522 44.94 -10.23 -4.05
CA VAL A 522 44.12 -10.40 -2.86
C VAL A 522 43.83 -9.07 -2.18
N VAL A 523 42.89 -9.09 -1.25
CA VAL A 523 42.51 -7.98 -0.36
C VAL A 523 42.88 -8.39 1.06
N ALA A 524 43.49 -7.51 1.84
CA ALA A 524 43.70 -7.68 3.27
C ALA A 524 42.81 -6.71 4.06
N LYS A 525 42.19 -7.20 5.14
CA LYS A 525 41.34 -6.43 6.06
C LYS A 525 41.73 -6.73 7.50
N VAL A 526 41.88 -5.69 8.35
CA VAL A 526 42.12 -5.89 9.78
C VAL A 526 40.89 -6.49 10.45
N VAL A 527 41.07 -7.38 11.43
CA VAL A 527 40.01 -7.94 12.27
C VAL A 527 40.16 -7.40 13.69
N GLY A 528 39.06 -6.99 14.32
CA GLY A 528 39.01 -6.35 15.65
C GLY A 528 38.30 -5.01 15.57
N PRO A 529 38.85 -3.97 14.94
CA PRO A 529 38.19 -2.66 14.82
C PRO A 529 36.87 -2.71 14.09
N VAL A 530 35.89 -1.96 14.60
CA VAL A 530 34.51 -1.91 14.03
C VAL A 530 34.48 -1.19 12.69
N HIS A 531 35.20 -0.06 12.56
CA HIS A 531 35.27 0.76 11.35
C HIS A 531 36.61 0.58 10.65
N LYS A 532 36.78 -0.55 9.95
CA LYS A 532 38.05 -0.96 9.33
C LYS A 532 38.62 0.05 8.33
N SER A 533 37.77 0.67 7.54
CA SER A 533 38.19 1.64 6.52
C SER A 533 38.72 2.95 7.12
N ASP A 534 38.12 3.41 8.22
CA ASP A 534 38.47 4.69 8.85
C ASP A 534 39.85 4.64 9.52
N VAL A 535 40.28 3.46 9.94
CA VAL A 535 41.61 3.23 10.54
C VAL A 535 42.67 2.76 9.54
N GLY A 536 42.35 2.86 8.24
CA GLY A 536 43.27 2.34 7.19
C GLY A 536 43.46 0.82 7.21
N GLY A 537 42.47 0.11 7.76
CA GLY A 537 42.51 -1.36 7.95
C GLY A 537 42.10 -2.17 6.73
N VAL A 538 42.01 -1.59 5.53
CA VAL A 538 41.70 -2.29 4.28
C VAL A 538 42.71 -1.93 3.22
N THR A 539 43.34 -2.96 2.60
CA THR A 539 44.25 -2.79 1.46
C THR A 539 43.80 -3.68 0.31
N LEU A 540 43.54 -3.02 -0.82
CA LEU A 540 43.14 -3.67 -2.07
C LEU A 540 44.34 -3.92 -2.98
N ASN A 541 44.16 -4.84 -3.93
CA ASN A 541 45.11 -5.07 -5.02
C ASN A 541 46.54 -5.48 -4.55
N ILE A 542 46.61 -6.30 -3.51
CA ILE A 542 47.86 -6.91 -3.07
C ILE A 542 48.25 -7.99 -4.08
N ARG A 543 49.42 -7.86 -4.72
CA ARG A 543 49.79 -8.70 -5.88
C ARG A 543 50.93 -9.68 -5.59
N THR A 544 51.63 -9.54 -4.48
CA THR A 544 52.76 -10.38 -4.14
C THR A 544 52.74 -10.77 -2.66
N PRO A 545 53.40 -11.90 -2.29
CA PRO A 545 53.57 -12.31 -0.91
C PRO A 545 54.26 -11.24 -0.04
N GLU A 546 55.27 -10.56 -0.60
CA GLU A 546 56.02 -9.53 0.13
C GLU A 546 55.16 -8.32 0.47
N HIS A 547 54.31 -7.90 -0.47
CA HIS A 547 53.35 -6.81 -0.22
C HIS A 547 52.33 -7.23 0.86
N LEU A 548 51.83 -8.48 0.81
CA LEU A 548 50.93 -9.00 1.85
C LEU A 548 51.62 -9.04 3.22
N ALA A 549 52.88 -9.42 3.28
CA ALA A 549 53.64 -9.45 4.53
C ALA A 549 53.78 -8.05 5.16
N LEU A 550 54.07 -7.04 4.34
CA LEU A 550 54.20 -5.66 4.80
C LEU A 550 52.85 -5.13 5.33
N GLU A 551 51.76 -5.38 4.60
CA GLU A 551 50.45 -4.97 5.01
C GLU A 551 49.95 -5.68 6.26
N PHE A 552 50.28 -6.95 6.42
CA PHE A 552 49.96 -7.70 7.64
C PHE A 552 50.65 -7.03 8.86
N ASP A 553 51.96 -6.75 8.77
CA ASP A 553 52.71 -6.11 9.87
C ASP A 553 52.13 -4.74 10.22
N ARG A 554 51.74 -3.95 9.22
CA ARG A 554 51.09 -2.65 9.40
C ARG A 554 49.72 -2.78 10.09
N MET A 555 48.89 -3.72 9.62
CA MET A 555 47.52 -3.92 10.14
C MET A 555 47.50 -4.43 11.57
N MET A 556 48.48 -5.31 11.93
CA MET A 556 48.62 -5.82 13.30
C MET A 556 49.05 -4.75 14.31
N GLN A 557 49.50 -3.57 13.86
CA GLN A 557 49.79 -2.43 14.73
C GLN A 557 48.57 -1.50 14.93
N ILE A 558 47.47 -1.72 14.22
CA ILE A 558 46.23 -0.98 14.42
C ILE A 558 45.66 -1.35 15.82
N GLN A 559 45.20 -0.35 16.55
CA GLN A 559 44.61 -0.54 17.88
C GLN A 559 43.44 -1.54 17.77
N ASP A 560 43.37 -2.46 18.74
CA ASP A 560 42.38 -3.55 18.85
C ASP A 560 42.44 -4.58 17.71
N ALA A 561 43.51 -4.63 16.91
CA ALA A 561 43.71 -5.67 15.91
C ALA A 561 43.94 -7.02 16.55
N THR A 562 43.13 -8.03 16.20
CA THR A 562 43.22 -9.41 16.65
C THR A 562 43.75 -10.36 15.58
N GLY A 563 43.76 -9.92 14.32
CA GLY A 563 44.20 -10.67 13.17
C GLY A 563 44.01 -9.93 11.86
N VAL A 564 44.34 -10.56 10.77
CA VAL A 564 44.12 -10.06 9.41
C VAL A 564 43.31 -11.07 8.62
N MET A 565 42.30 -10.61 7.92
CA MET A 565 41.54 -11.38 6.94
C MET A 565 42.13 -11.16 5.56
N VAL A 566 42.37 -12.23 4.82
CA VAL A 566 42.77 -12.17 3.41
C VAL A 566 41.69 -12.80 2.56
N GLN A 567 41.30 -12.10 1.50
CA GLN A 567 40.28 -12.55 0.56
C GLN A 567 40.83 -12.48 -0.88
N LYS A 568 40.33 -13.38 -1.75
CA LYS A 568 40.53 -13.21 -3.19
C LYS A 568 39.92 -11.91 -3.68
N MET A 569 40.66 -11.13 -4.44
CA MET A 569 40.14 -9.91 -5.02
C MET A 569 39.23 -10.25 -6.21
N LEU A 570 37.97 -9.92 -6.11
CA LEU A 570 37.00 -10.00 -7.20
C LEU A 570 36.78 -8.63 -7.81
N ARG A 571 36.27 -8.61 -9.05
CA ARG A 571 35.84 -7.39 -9.74
C ARG A 571 34.39 -7.56 -10.18
N GLY A 572 33.63 -6.52 -10.14
CA GLY A 572 32.23 -6.54 -10.56
C GLY A 572 31.50 -5.27 -10.15
N THR A 573 30.23 -5.19 -10.49
CA THR A 573 29.32 -4.16 -9.99
C THR A 573 28.91 -4.52 -8.57
N GLU A 574 28.94 -3.55 -7.70
CA GLU A 574 28.51 -3.72 -6.31
C GLU A 574 26.99 -3.73 -6.21
N LEU A 575 26.45 -4.79 -5.66
CA LEU A 575 25.07 -4.95 -5.27
C LEU A 575 24.95 -5.05 -3.75
N PHE A 576 23.75 -4.84 -3.24
CA PHE A 576 23.42 -4.87 -1.82
C PHE A 576 22.23 -5.78 -1.56
N ILE A 577 22.29 -6.57 -0.48
CA ILE A 577 21.15 -7.23 0.11
C ILE A 577 21.24 -7.08 1.63
N GLY A 578 20.14 -6.65 2.24
CA GLY A 578 20.01 -6.58 3.68
C GLY A 578 18.70 -7.20 4.16
N ALA A 579 18.60 -7.39 5.46
CA ALA A 579 17.35 -7.78 6.10
C ALA A 579 17.27 -7.20 7.51
N LYS A 580 16.06 -6.85 7.91
CA LYS A 580 15.76 -6.37 9.26
C LYS A 580 14.50 -7.04 9.79
N TYR A 581 14.55 -7.48 11.05
CA TYR A 581 13.38 -7.99 11.74
C TYR A 581 12.51 -6.83 12.23
N GLU A 582 11.28 -6.78 11.77
CA GLU A 582 10.27 -5.83 12.21
C GLU A 582 9.23 -6.54 13.07
N GLN A 583 9.06 -6.05 14.30
CA GLN A 583 8.06 -6.62 15.21
C GLN A 583 6.68 -6.64 14.54
N ARG A 584 5.98 -7.77 14.59
CA ARG A 584 4.69 -8.08 13.96
C ARG A 584 4.77 -8.44 12.46
N PHE A 585 5.71 -7.89 11.69
CA PHE A 585 5.83 -8.13 10.23
C PHE A 585 6.78 -9.28 9.89
N GLY A 586 7.69 -9.62 10.83
CA GLY A 586 8.78 -10.54 10.53
C GLY A 586 9.93 -9.84 9.78
N HIS A 587 10.68 -10.58 8.97
CA HIS A 587 11.82 -10.01 8.26
C HIS A 587 11.43 -9.28 7.00
N VAL A 588 11.91 -8.03 6.90
CA VAL A 588 11.89 -7.23 5.67
C VAL A 588 13.24 -7.38 5.00
N VAL A 589 13.26 -7.92 3.79
CA VAL A 589 14.45 -8.06 2.94
C VAL A 589 14.57 -6.83 2.05
N LEU A 590 15.79 -6.30 1.94
CA LEU A 590 16.13 -5.13 1.14
C LEU A 590 17.09 -5.55 0.03
N CYS A 591 16.96 -4.97 -1.16
CA CYS A 591 17.94 -5.16 -2.24
C CYS A 591 18.17 -3.85 -3.01
N GLY A 592 19.35 -3.71 -3.62
CA GLY A 592 19.71 -2.52 -4.38
C GLY A 592 21.11 -2.57 -4.98
N LEU A 593 21.53 -1.44 -5.54
CA LEU A 593 22.92 -1.23 -5.93
C LEU A 593 23.75 -0.98 -4.67
N GLY A 594 24.92 -1.60 -4.58
CA GLY A 594 25.82 -1.52 -3.43
C GLY A 594 26.77 -0.31 -3.43
N GLY A 595 27.67 -0.29 -2.45
CA GLY A 595 28.67 0.76 -2.32
C GLY A 595 28.05 2.16 -2.14
N ILE A 596 28.67 3.16 -2.77
CA ILE A 596 28.21 4.56 -2.68
C ILE A 596 26.76 4.78 -3.16
N PHE A 597 26.23 3.91 -3.99
CA PHE A 597 24.85 4.05 -4.50
C PHE A 597 23.81 3.84 -3.40
N VAL A 598 24.04 2.95 -2.44
CA VAL A 598 23.14 2.77 -1.28
C VAL A 598 23.14 4.02 -0.42
N GLU A 599 24.32 4.57 -0.14
CA GLU A 599 24.47 5.71 0.78
C GLU A 599 23.91 7.00 0.19
N VAL A 600 24.19 7.26 -1.09
CA VAL A 600 23.87 8.54 -1.75
C VAL A 600 22.48 8.51 -2.40
N LEU A 601 22.18 7.46 -3.19
CA LEU A 601 20.94 7.43 -3.98
C LEU A 601 19.78 6.79 -3.23
N LYS A 602 20.04 5.98 -2.20
CA LYS A 602 19.02 5.22 -1.44
C LYS A 602 18.05 4.46 -2.34
N ASP A 603 18.59 3.91 -3.46
CA ASP A 603 17.82 3.14 -4.42
C ASP A 603 17.70 1.70 -3.94
N VAL A 604 16.75 1.47 -3.06
CA VAL A 604 16.52 0.20 -2.38
C VAL A 604 15.05 -0.19 -2.53
N GLN A 605 14.81 -1.47 -2.79
CA GLN A 605 13.49 -2.07 -2.78
C GLN A 605 13.35 -3.03 -1.60
N SER A 606 12.12 -3.12 -1.07
CA SER A 606 11.81 -3.96 0.08
C SER A 606 10.81 -5.07 -0.27
N GLY A 607 10.96 -6.22 0.39
CA GLY A 607 10.03 -7.34 0.29
C GLY A 607 9.90 -8.07 1.62
N LEU A 608 8.71 -8.61 1.91
CA LEU A 608 8.42 -9.33 3.15
C LEU A 608 8.78 -10.81 3.00
N ALA A 609 9.65 -11.32 3.86
CA ALA A 609 10.07 -12.72 3.82
C ALA A 609 8.91 -13.68 4.22
N PRO A 610 8.85 -14.91 3.67
CA PRO A 610 9.68 -15.45 2.61
C PRO A 610 9.29 -14.90 1.23
N LEU A 611 10.29 -14.77 0.32
CA LEU A 611 10.09 -14.22 -1.03
C LEU A 611 10.10 -15.33 -2.08
N SER A 612 9.21 -15.20 -3.06
CA SER A 612 9.26 -15.97 -4.30
C SER A 612 10.22 -15.33 -5.31
N TYR A 613 10.62 -16.08 -6.34
CA TYR A 613 11.40 -15.53 -7.45
C TYR A 613 10.70 -14.35 -8.14
N GLY A 614 9.38 -14.43 -8.36
CA GLY A 614 8.61 -13.35 -8.96
C GLY A 614 8.70 -12.06 -8.16
N GLU A 615 8.64 -12.16 -6.83
CA GLU A 615 8.81 -11.00 -5.94
C GLU A 615 10.24 -10.45 -6.00
N ALA A 616 11.27 -11.32 -5.96
CA ALA A 616 12.66 -10.91 -6.07
C ALA A 616 12.94 -10.18 -7.41
N TYR A 617 12.45 -10.70 -8.54
CA TYR A 617 12.53 -10.02 -9.83
C TYR A 617 11.77 -8.69 -9.84
N SER A 618 10.56 -8.64 -9.27
CA SER A 618 9.81 -7.40 -9.15
C SER A 618 10.58 -6.34 -8.34
N MET A 619 11.26 -6.73 -7.27
CA MET A 619 12.11 -5.83 -6.49
C MET A 619 13.28 -5.31 -7.34
N ILE A 620 14.01 -6.20 -8.02
CA ILE A 620 15.17 -5.83 -8.88
C ILE A 620 14.72 -4.86 -10.00
N HIS A 621 13.64 -5.18 -10.70
CA HIS A 621 13.14 -4.38 -11.83
C HIS A 621 12.57 -3.01 -11.39
N SER A 622 12.17 -2.88 -10.13
CA SER A 622 11.67 -1.61 -9.57
C SER A 622 12.78 -0.66 -9.11
N LEU A 623 14.05 -1.07 -9.14
CA LEU A 623 15.18 -0.20 -8.85
C LEU A 623 15.30 0.89 -9.93
N ARG A 624 15.54 2.14 -9.53
CA ARG A 624 15.81 3.27 -10.46
C ARG A 624 17.05 2.97 -11.30
N GLY A 625 18.06 2.35 -10.67
CA GLY A 625 19.31 1.91 -11.27
C GLY A 625 19.21 0.59 -12.06
N TYR A 626 18.04 0.01 -12.26
CA TYR A 626 17.88 -1.27 -12.96
C TYR A 626 18.59 -1.33 -14.31
N LYS A 627 18.68 -0.19 -15.03
CA LYS A 627 19.43 -0.10 -16.29
C LYS A 627 20.91 -0.50 -16.15
N ILE A 628 21.52 -0.33 -14.97
CA ILE A 628 22.89 -0.75 -14.69
C ILE A 628 22.95 -2.28 -14.61
N ILE A 629 21.97 -2.90 -13.93
CA ILE A 629 21.85 -4.36 -13.80
C ILE A 629 21.59 -4.99 -15.16
N LYS A 630 20.67 -4.42 -15.95
CA LYS A 630 20.35 -4.89 -17.32
C LYS A 630 21.52 -4.75 -18.30
N GLY A 631 22.45 -3.84 -18.03
CA GLY A 631 23.53 -3.46 -18.93
C GLY A 631 23.15 -2.32 -19.89
N THR A 632 24.13 -1.44 -20.16
CA THR A 632 23.97 -0.27 -21.01
C THR A 632 25.18 -0.07 -21.93
N ARG A 633 24.99 0.61 -23.06
CA ARG A 633 26.06 1.01 -23.98
C ARG A 633 27.01 -0.12 -24.40
N GLY A 634 26.47 -1.31 -24.71
CA GLY A 634 27.25 -2.46 -25.14
C GLY A 634 27.93 -3.24 -24.01
N GLN A 635 27.76 -2.84 -22.76
CA GLN A 635 28.14 -3.65 -21.60
C GLN A 635 27.11 -4.75 -21.38
N LYS A 636 27.57 -5.97 -21.09
CA LYS A 636 26.69 -7.07 -20.68
C LYS A 636 26.01 -6.74 -19.35
N GLY A 637 24.77 -7.18 -19.23
CA GLY A 637 24.06 -7.12 -17.94
C GLY A 637 24.68 -8.05 -16.88
N LEU A 638 24.34 -7.82 -15.63
CA LEU A 638 24.71 -8.68 -14.52
C LEU A 638 23.88 -9.97 -14.54
N ASN A 639 24.33 -11.00 -13.84
CA ASN A 639 23.54 -12.22 -13.68
C ASN A 639 22.36 -11.99 -12.71
N GLU A 640 21.28 -11.44 -13.28
CA GLU A 640 20.06 -11.10 -12.55
C GLU A 640 19.39 -12.33 -11.90
N GLN A 641 19.47 -13.49 -12.58
CA GLN A 641 18.91 -14.74 -12.06
C GLN A 641 19.61 -15.16 -10.75
N LYS A 642 20.94 -15.10 -10.69
CA LYS A 642 21.69 -15.39 -9.47
C LYS A 642 21.44 -14.38 -8.38
N TYR A 643 21.27 -13.10 -8.73
CA TYR A 643 20.93 -12.07 -7.75
C TYR A 643 19.57 -12.36 -7.13
N ALA A 644 18.54 -12.64 -7.95
CA ALA A 644 17.23 -13.04 -7.47
C ALA A 644 17.28 -14.32 -6.62
N GLU A 645 18.10 -15.31 -7.02
CA GLU A 645 18.30 -16.54 -6.26
C GLU A 645 18.85 -16.25 -4.86
N ILE A 646 19.86 -15.39 -4.73
CA ILE A 646 20.44 -15.03 -3.43
C ILE A 646 19.40 -14.32 -2.55
N ILE A 647 18.60 -13.40 -3.10
CA ILE A 647 17.49 -12.74 -2.37
C ILE A 647 16.52 -13.79 -1.81
N VAL A 648 16.11 -14.76 -2.63
CA VAL A 648 15.17 -15.81 -2.22
C VAL A 648 15.78 -16.75 -1.18
N ARG A 649 17.04 -17.15 -1.34
CA ARG A 649 17.77 -17.98 -0.37
C ARG A 649 17.91 -17.29 0.99
N LEU A 650 18.28 -16.00 0.99
CA LEU A 650 18.34 -15.20 2.21
C LEU A 650 16.98 -15.12 2.89
N SER A 651 15.92 -14.80 2.15
CA SER A 651 14.58 -14.72 2.70
C SER A 651 14.06 -16.04 3.27
N THR A 652 14.49 -17.17 2.67
CA THR A 652 14.17 -18.51 3.16
C THR A 652 14.95 -18.84 4.45
N LEU A 653 16.25 -18.48 4.52
CA LEU A 653 17.06 -18.64 5.73
C LEU A 653 16.41 -17.92 6.92
N LEU A 654 15.98 -16.68 6.73
CA LEU A 654 15.38 -15.85 7.77
C LEU A 654 14.04 -16.41 8.29
N ARG A 655 13.36 -17.24 7.53
CA ARG A 655 12.15 -17.96 8.00
C ARG A 655 12.47 -18.94 9.11
N PHE A 656 13.68 -19.50 9.11
CA PHE A 656 14.15 -20.51 10.07
C PHE A 656 15.12 -19.97 11.12
N ALA A 657 15.46 -18.69 11.07
CA ALA A 657 16.41 -18.01 11.96
C ALA A 657 15.83 -16.66 12.42
N THR A 658 14.74 -16.72 13.18
CA THR A 658 14.02 -15.51 13.67
C THR A 658 14.80 -14.71 14.70
N GLU A 659 15.84 -15.29 15.29
CA GLU A 659 16.80 -14.66 16.19
C GLU A 659 17.70 -13.66 15.47
N ILE A 660 17.88 -13.77 14.16
CA ILE A 660 18.58 -12.76 13.36
C ILE A 660 17.73 -11.50 13.30
N LYS A 661 18.23 -10.40 13.87
CA LYS A 661 17.53 -9.11 13.89
C LYS A 661 17.93 -8.20 12.74
N GLU A 662 19.17 -8.29 12.34
CA GLU A 662 19.71 -7.54 11.21
C GLU A 662 20.73 -8.39 10.44
N MET A 663 20.67 -8.29 9.13
CA MET A 663 21.66 -8.87 8.23
C MET A 663 21.99 -7.87 7.13
N ASP A 664 23.27 -7.72 6.83
CA ASP A 664 23.77 -6.86 5.78
C ASP A 664 24.84 -7.61 4.98
N ILE A 665 24.62 -7.75 3.67
CA ILE A 665 25.59 -8.30 2.72
C ILE A 665 25.93 -7.20 1.74
N ASN A 666 27.05 -6.52 1.98
CA ASN A 666 27.49 -5.35 1.24
C ASN A 666 29.02 -5.22 1.24
N PRO A 667 29.66 -5.37 0.06
CA PRO A 667 29.04 -5.60 -1.24
C PRO A 667 28.82 -7.10 -1.58
N LEU A 668 27.84 -7.31 -2.47
CA LEU A 668 27.83 -8.46 -3.36
C LEU A 668 28.48 -8.02 -4.67
N LEU A 669 29.51 -8.70 -5.14
CA LEU A 669 30.11 -8.42 -6.46
C LEU A 669 29.44 -9.26 -7.52
N ALA A 670 28.93 -8.59 -8.55
CA ALA A 670 28.19 -9.21 -9.66
C ALA A 670 28.84 -8.92 -11.00
N ASP A 671 28.88 -9.92 -11.87
CA ASP A 671 29.19 -9.82 -13.28
C ASP A 671 28.14 -10.55 -14.14
N ASP A 672 28.41 -10.82 -15.43
CA ASP A 672 27.50 -11.51 -16.33
C ASP A 672 27.35 -13.02 -16.03
N LYS A 673 28.11 -13.57 -15.10
CA LYS A 673 28.15 -15.02 -14.76
C LYS A 673 27.77 -15.30 -13.32
N ASP A 674 28.30 -14.53 -12.38
CA ASP A 674 28.23 -14.81 -10.96
C ASP A 674 27.82 -13.60 -10.11
N VAL A 675 27.30 -13.90 -8.93
CA VAL A 675 27.05 -12.93 -7.85
C VAL A 675 27.59 -13.54 -6.56
N VAL A 676 28.55 -12.88 -5.89
CA VAL A 676 29.31 -13.42 -4.76
C VAL A 676 29.37 -12.42 -3.62
N ALA A 677 29.05 -12.86 -2.41
CA ALA A 677 29.18 -12.04 -1.20
C ALA A 677 30.67 -11.81 -0.85
N VAL A 678 31.02 -10.57 -0.55
CA VAL A 678 32.38 -10.16 -0.19
C VAL A 678 32.49 -9.73 1.26
N ASP A 679 31.45 -9.09 1.78
CA ASP A 679 31.34 -8.75 3.19
C ASP A 679 29.91 -8.99 3.68
N ALA A 680 29.78 -9.47 4.91
CA ALA A 680 28.49 -9.71 5.52
C ALA A 680 28.56 -9.50 7.03
N ARG A 681 27.46 -8.98 7.59
CA ARG A 681 27.28 -8.81 9.03
C ARG A 681 25.92 -9.37 9.44
N ILE A 682 25.88 -10.01 10.59
CA ILE A 682 24.64 -10.55 11.17
C ILE A 682 24.57 -10.11 12.64
N LEU A 683 23.49 -9.47 13.01
CA LEU A 683 23.14 -9.17 14.40
C LEU A 683 22.10 -10.19 14.88
N ILE A 684 22.36 -10.82 16.00
CA ILE A 684 21.46 -11.80 16.62
C ILE A 684 21.00 -11.33 18.00
N GLU A 685 19.71 -11.58 18.30
CA GLU A 685 19.11 -11.41 19.63
C GLU A 685 18.18 -12.60 19.89
N LYS A 686 18.42 -13.28 21.02
CA LYS A 686 17.63 -14.43 21.48
C LYS A 686 16.61 -14.03 22.53
#